data_372de9d146bd435d92ed6a04815ff5a5
#
_entry.id   372de9d146bd435d92ed6a04815ff5a5
#
_cell.length_a   1.000
_cell.length_b   1.000
_cell.length_c   1.000
_cell.angle_alpha   90.00
_cell.angle_beta   90.00
_cell.angle_gamma   90.00
#
_symmetry.space_group_name_H-M   'P 1'
#
loop_
_entity.id
_entity.type
_entity.pdbx_description
1 polymer ?
#
loop_
_entity_poly.entity_id
_entity_poly.type
_entity_poly.pdbx_seq_one_letter_code
_entity_poly.pdbx_strand_id
1 'polypeptide(L)'
;MRLCILTFPVVLAFCANASDYATYIGDAYKYQVTAITTDASGNTYVTGSRAVVAQTPSNLTDIFVSKLDASGNLTLIATLSGKESDQANGIALDPVGNIYIVGSTSSSDFPLHHPLQSAPGSGLTGFLVKIAPDGTVLYSTYLGGTIGDSGMNSVASDAQGNAYVTGLTFASDYPRTAGLPAAAAAGPGPGEISVAFFAKISPAGDKILFAGGLGATTRACDCCSSCFLSTLVTTGTAIAVDAGGNVYIAGNTNGLGLPTTSGALLANGIGAFVAKVNASGTGIAYMTYLGAGVNSPGIGTVATDGIASIAVDASGNAYLCGYTADPNFPATTGAFQSALANPELPPFAGPPDAFVAKLNPTGSAMVWATYLGGAATDRATALAVDPGGDVWVSGTTDSFDFPISAGLPGGGEFLAEFNPSGSALLYGIRAPANSLAAALAVDTRGVIHTAGATGVLSTLTPSLSSAPRFFGLTNAAGGSFGGRLAPGEVISIYGLHLGAATPVSAAFNSAGFLPTTLGGLEVSINGTPAPLLYVSSTQINAVAPIELGGLAGDSVQLTMSGAALPPFRLVVDSAEPEVFRNADRSAAAINQDGTVNSSTNPAKAGSIVSIWATGVGSGTLGLADGQQQTAAQPGCACIIHNLNQNKDIIPAYAGAAPGMVNGVVQINFQVGIFGDAYFLAGSPDWFAVSVAP
;
A
#
# COMPACT_ATOMS: atom_id res chain seq x y z
N MET A 1 33.90 -19.08 -63.14
CA MET A 1 33.28 -19.63 -61.94
C MET A 1 33.19 -18.51 -60.92
N ARG A 2 32.04 -17.81 -60.86
CA ARG A 2 31.81 -16.69 -59.92
C ARG A 2 31.03 -17.24 -58.76
N LEU A 3 31.62 -17.16 -57.55
CA LEU A 3 31.02 -17.55 -56.31
C LEU A 3 30.12 -16.43 -55.83
N CYS A 4 28.79 -16.65 -55.82
CA CYS A 4 27.81 -15.74 -55.18
C CYS A 4 27.79 -16.05 -53.70
N ILE A 5 28.25 -15.12 -52.88
CA ILE A 5 28.07 -15.15 -51.41
C ILE A 5 26.71 -14.50 -51.13
N LEU A 6 25.72 -15.33 -50.72
CA LEU A 6 24.45 -14.85 -50.17
C LEU A 6 24.70 -14.49 -48.72
N THR A 7 24.69 -13.20 -48.42
CA THR A 7 24.58 -12.68 -47.02
C THR A 7 23.12 -12.67 -46.63
N PHE A 8 22.74 -13.59 -45.69
CA PHE A 8 21.48 -13.49 -44.96
C PHE A 8 21.61 -12.37 -43.92
N PRO A 9 20.70 -11.41 -43.84
CA PRO A 9 20.64 -10.53 -42.70
C PRO A 9 20.12 -11.33 -41.51
N VAL A 10 20.98 -11.54 -40.51
CA VAL A 10 20.54 -11.96 -39.17
C VAL A 10 19.72 -10.82 -38.59
N VAL A 11 18.42 -10.92 -38.65
CA VAL A 11 17.53 -10.06 -37.86
C VAL A 11 17.70 -10.52 -36.41
N LEU A 12 18.59 -9.85 -35.68
CA LEU A 12 18.58 -9.88 -34.23
C LEU A 12 17.24 -9.28 -33.78
N ALA A 13 16.29 -10.13 -33.45
CA ALA A 13 15.14 -9.71 -32.65
C ALA A 13 15.73 -9.22 -31.32
N PHE A 14 15.87 -7.92 -31.17
CA PHE A 14 16.01 -7.34 -29.85
C PHE A 14 14.71 -7.69 -29.10
N CYS A 15 14.78 -8.65 -28.19
CA CYS A 15 13.83 -8.70 -27.09
C CYS A 15 13.93 -7.32 -26.43
N ALA A 16 12.91 -6.50 -26.59
CA ALA A 16 12.77 -5.28 -25.82
C ALA A 16 12.77 -5.73 -24.35
N ASN A 17 13.87 -5.48 -23.64
CA ASN A 17 13.90 -5.63 -22.20
C ASN A 17 12.76 -4.75 -21.67
N ALA A 18 11.91 -5.33 -20.83
CA ALA A 18 10.88 -4.58 -20.14
C ALA A 18 11.59 -3.40 -19.45
N SER A 19 11.30 -2.19 -19.89
CA SER A 19 11.86 -0.99 -19.27
C SER A 19 11.18 -0.81 -17.92
N ASP A 20 11.96 -0.54 -16.86
CA ASP A 20 11.41 -0.12 -15.57
C ASP A 20 10.53 1.11 -15.83
N TYR A 21 9.29 1.08 -15.36
CA TYR A 21 8.38 2.22 -15.49
C TYR A 21 7.49 2.33 -14.25
N ALA A 22 6.96 3.52 -14.04
CA ALA A 22 5.88 3.78 -13.12
C ALA A 22 4.71 4.42 -13.87
N THR A 23 3.49 4.23 -13.40
CA THR A 23 2.30 4.86 -13.94
C THR A 23 1.23 5.00 -12.85
N TYR A 24 0.20 5.79 -13.13
CA TYR A 24 -0.96 5.95 -12.25
C TYR A 24 -2.20 5.32 -12.90
N ILE A 25 -2.98 4.56 -12.12
CA ILE A 25 -4.17 3.86 -12.62
C ILE A 25 -5.46 4.68 -12.51
N GLY A 26 -5.40 5.90 -11.99
CA GLY A 26 -6.58 6.72 -11.74
C GLY A 26 -7.12 7.44 -12.96
N ASP A 27 -8.33 7.92 -12.79
CA ASP A 27 -9.05 8.89 -13.62
C ASP A 27 -9.56 10.02 -12.72
N ALA A 28 -10.74 10.60 -12.98
CA ALA A 28 -11.36 11.59 -12.11
C ALA A 28 -11.75 11.05 -10.71
N TYR A 29 -11.78 9.73 -10.52
CA TYR A 29 -12.09 9.08 -9.24
C TYR A 29 -10.83 8.85 -8.41
N LYS A 30 -10.98 8.77 -7.08
CA LYS A 30 -9.90 8.36 -6.16
C LYS A 30 -9.88 6.84 -6.05
N TYR A 31 -8.73 6.26 -6.32
CA TYR A 31 -8.50 4.82 -6.26
C TYR A 31 -7.71 4.43 -5.01
N GLN A 32 -8.05 3.28 -4.46
CA GLN A 32 -7.27 2.61 -3.42
C GLN A 32 -6.95 1.20 -3.90
N VAL A 33 -5.68 0.93 -4.16
CA VAL A 33 -5.21 -0.40 -4.54
C VAL A 33 -5.04 -1.25 -3.29
N THR A 34 -5.48 -2.50 -3.37
CA THR A 34 -5.35 -3.49 -2.29
C THR A 34 -4.56 -4.73 -2.71
N ALA A 35 -4.64 -5.13 -3.99
CA ALA A 35 -3.95 -6.32 -4.47
C ALA A 35 -3.57 -6.25 -5.95
N ILE A 36 -2.47 -6.91 -6.30
CA ILE A 36 -2.02 -7.11 -7.68
C ILE A 36 -1.64 -8.58 -7.92
N THR A 37 -1.66 -8.97 -9.19
CA THR A 37 -1.12 -10.24 -9.67
C THR A 37 -0.60 -10.07 -11.10
N THR A 38 0.20 -11.01 -11.59
CA THR A 38 0.79 -10.96 -12.93
C THR A 38 0.46 -12.20 -13.73
N ASP A 39 0.38 -12.07 -15.06
CA ASP A 39 0.31 -13.23 -15.96
C ASP A 39 1.70 -13.60 -16.54
N ALA A 40 1.77 -14.73 -17.24
CA ALA A 40 3.00 -15.21 -17.86
C ALA A 40 3.55 -14.29 -18.97
N SER A 41 2.75 -13.37 -19.48
CA SER A 41 3.13 -12.35 -20.48
C SER A 41 3.70 -11.09 -19.83
N GLY A 42 3.67 -10.99 -18.49
CA GLY A 42 4.11 -9.85 -17.71
C GLY A 42 3.12 -8.69 -17.68
N ASN A 43 1.85 -8.98 -17.89
CA ASN A 43 0.79 -8.00 -17.61
C ASN A 43 0.50 -8.00 -16.12
N THR A 44 0.22 -6.82 -15.56
CA THR A 44 -0.20 -6.63 -14.16
C THR A 44 -1.70 -6.48 -14.09
N TYR A 45 -2.35 -7.25 -13.24
CA TYR A 45 -3.77 -7.10 -12.93
C TYR A 45 -3.90 -6.52 -11.54
N VAL A 46 -4.75 -5.52 -11.39
CA VAL A 46 -4.87 -4.68 -10.21
C VAL A 46 -6.32 -4.59 -9.77
N THR A 47 -6.56 -4.68 -8.48
CA THR A 47 -7.88 -4.48 -7.89
C THR A 47 -7.81 -3.63 -6.63
N GLY A 48 -8.96 -3.17 -6.21
CA GLY A 48 -9.18 -2.40 -5.00
C GLY A 48 -10.53 -1.72 -5.03
N SER A 49 -10.62 -0.56 -4.41
CA SER A 49 -11.83 0.26 -4.40
C SER A 49 -11.59 1.62 -5.05
N ARG A 50 -12.65 2.21 -5.60
CA ARG A 50 -12.65 3.58 -6.10
C ARG A 50 -13.85 4.34 -5.52
N ALA A 51 -13.71 5.65 -5.33
CA ALA A 51 -14.82 6.48 -4.85
C ALA A 51 -16.00 6.48 -5.84
N VAL A 52 -17.24 6.46 -5.31
CA VAL A 52 -18.45 6.49 -6.15
C VAL A 52 -18.65 7.87 -6.79
N VAL A 53 -18.24 8.93 -6.12
CA VAL A 53 -18.36 10.31 -6.62
C VAL A 53 -16.96 10.89 -6.81
N ALA A 54 -16.69 11.38 -8.02
CA ALA A 54 -15.41 12.01 -8.35
C ALA A 54 -15.17 13.25 -7.45
N GLN A 55 -13.95 13.36 -6.90
CA GLN A 55 -13.45 14.53 -6.16
C GLN A 55 -14.21 14.91 -4.88
N THR A 56 -15.14 14.09 -4.40
CA THR A 56 -15.78 14.30 -3.09
C THR A 56 -15.34 13.23 -2.10
N PRO A 57 -15.18 13.56 -0.80
CA PRO A 57 -14.99 12.57 0.22
C PRO A 57 -16.28 11.74 0.33
N SER A 58 -16.39 10.67 -0.45
CA SER A 58 -17.47 9.71 -0.35
C SER A 58 -16.94 8.50 0.43
N ASN A 59 -17.69 8.07 1.45
CA ASN A 59 -17.43 6.81 2.13
C ASN A 59 -17.90 5.61 1.30
N LEU A 60 -18.60 5.85 0.18
CA LEU A 60 -19.09 4.81 -0.73
C LEU A 60 -18.01 4.49 -1.76
N THR A 61 -17.76 3.21 -1.95
CA THR A 61 -16.74 2.71 -2.86
C THR A 61 -17.29 1.59 -3.73
N ASP A 62 -16.82 1.58 -4.99
CA ASP A 62 -17.01 0.48 -5.94
C ASP A 62 -15.72 -0.32 -6.08
N ILE A 63 -15.81 -1.57 -6.48
CA ILE A 63 -14.67 -2.40 -6.86
C ILE A 63 -14.25 -2.05 -8.29
N PHE A 64 -12.95 -1.97 -8.53
CA PHE A 64 -12.39 -1.90 -9.87
C PHE A 64 -11.44 -3.07 -10.14
N VAL A 65 -11.33 -3.45 -11.41
CA VAL A 65 -10.34 -4.40 -11.91
C VAL A 65 -9.73 -3.79 -13.16
N SER A 66 -8.42 -3.58 -13.14
CA SER A 66 -7.67 -3.01 -14.27
C SER A 66 -6.52 -3.92 -14.66
N LYS A 67 -6.14 -3.87 -15.93
CA LYS A 67 -4.97 -4.54 -16.50
C LYS A 67 -4.01 -3.48 -17.03
N LEU A 68 -2.76 -3.60 -16.66
CA LEU A 68 -1.63 -2.88 -17.22
C LEU A 68 -0.82 -3.88 -18.04
N ASP A 69 -0.72 -3.65 -19.35
CA ASP A 69 0.07 -4.55 -20.21
C ASP A 69 1.58 -4.29 -20.03
N ALA A 70 2.41 -5.19 -20.55
CA ALA A 70 3.87 -5.08 -20.47
C ALA A 70 4.45 -3.85 -21.20
N SER A 71 3.64 -3.14 -22.00
CA SER A 71 3.98 -1.88 -22.67
C SER A 71 3.53 -0.64 -21.89
N GLY A 72 2.87 -0.81 -20.74
CA GLY A 72 2.37 0.28 -19.91
C GLY A 72 0.96 0.78 -20.29
N ASN A 73 0.22 0.07 -21.16
CA ASN A 73 -1.15 0.47 -21.49
C ASN A 73 -2.12 -0.03 -20.43
N LEU A 74 -2.90 0.89 -19.86
CA LEU A 74 -3.90 0.62 -18.85
C LEU A 74 -5.27 0.37 -19.49
N THR A 75 -5.95 -0.70 -19.07
CA THR A 75 -7.32 -1.04 -19.47
C THR A 75 -8.15 -1.32 -18.23
N LEU A 76 -9.25 -0.62 -18.02
CA LEU A 76 -10.25 -0.96 -17.03
C LEU A 76 -11.06 -2.16 -17.57
N ILE A 77 -10.97 -3.31 -16.86
CA ILE A 77 -11.64 -4.56 -17.27
C ILE A 77 -13.08 -4.58 -16.74
N ALA A 78 -13.27 -4.25 -15.47
CA ALA A 78 -14.58 -4.31 -14.81
C ALA A 78 -14.68 -3.30 -13.66
N THR A 79 -15.94 -2.91 -13.41
CA THR A 79 -16.36 -2.25 -12.17
C THR A 79 -17.52 -3.04 -11.60
N LEU A 80 -17.51 -3.32 -10.31
CA LEU A 80 -18.57 -4.02 -9.59
C LEU A 80 -19.05 -3.13 -8.46
N SER A 81 -20.36 -2.88 -8.40
CA SER A 81 -20.93 -1.96 -7.42
C SER A 81 -22.36 -2.37 -7.03
N GLY A 82 -22.66 -2.21 -5.76
CA GLY A 82 -24.02 -2.13 -5.23
C GLY A 82 -24.36 -0.71 -4.81
N LYS A 83 -25.33 -0.54 -3.91
CA LYS A 83 -25.75 0.79 -3.40
C LYS A 83 -24.94 1.28 -2.21
N GLU A 84 -24.22 0.39 -1.56
CA GLU A 84 -23.39 0.68 -0.39
C GLU A 84 -21.90 0.50 -0.75
N SER A 85 -21.04 0.45 0.24
CA SER A 85 -19.60 0.29 0.03
C SER A 85 -19.21 -1.14 -0.32
N ASP A 86 -18.44 -1.27 -1.40
CA ASP A 86 -17.87 -2.51 -1.90
C ASP A 86 -16.35 -2.39 -1.98
N GLN A 87 -15.63 -3.37 -1.43
CA GLN A 87 -14.16 -3.34 -1.36
C GLN A 87 -13.58 -4.69 -1.78
N ALA A 88 -12.67 -4.68 -2.77
CA ALA A 88 -11.85 -5.84 -3.08
C ALA A 88 -10.61 -5.87 -2.17
N ASN A 89 -10.23 -7.07 -1.71
CA ASN A 89 -9.06 -7.29 -0.85
C ASN A 89 -8.03 -8.21 -1.50
N GLY A 90 -8.42 -9.07 -2.43
CA GLY A 90 -7.53 -10.03 -3.07
C GLY A 90 -7.85 -10.28 -4.54
N ILE A 91 -6.81 -10.62 -5.30
CA ILE A 91 -6.89 -10.95 -6.72
C ILE A 91 -6.00 -12.17 -7.04
N ALA A 92 -6.47 -13.05 -7.90
CA ALA A 92 -5.68 -14.14 -8.46
C ALA A 92 -6.06 -14.40 -9.93
N LEU A 93 -5.18 -15.08 -10.67
CA LEU A 93 -5.43 -15.51 -12.04
C LEU A 93 -5.33 -17.04 -12.13
N ASP A 94 -6.19 -17.66 -12.95
CA ASP A 94 -5.94 -19.03 -13.38
C ASP A 94 -5.07 -19.06 -14.67
N PRO A 95 -4.54 -20.23 -15.08
CA PRO A 95 -3.65 -20.32 -16.26
C PRO A 95 -4.29 -19.91 -17.59
N VAL A 96 -5.61 -19.81 -17.66
CA VAL A 96 -6.31 -19.34 -18.88
C VAL A 96 -6.65 -17.85 -18.81
N GLY A 97 -6.24 -17.17 -17.72
CA GLY A 97 -6.36 -15.74 -17.54
C GLY A 97 -7.69 -15.27 -16.94
N ASN A 98 -8.51 -16.17 -16.40
CA ASN A 98 -9.66 -15.72 -15.61
C ASN A 98 -9.20 -15.08 -14.31
N ILE A 99 -9.89 -14.01 -13.93
CA ILE A 99 -9.57 -13.18 -12.78
C ILE A 99 -10.51 -13.53 -11.64
N TYR A 100 -9.97 -13.80 -10.46
CA TYR A 100 -10.72 -14.06 -9.23
C TYR A 100 -10.54 -12.87 -8.29
N ILE A 101 -11.64 -12.32 -7.81
CA ILE A 101 -11.67 -11.19 -6.87
C ILE A 101 -12.42 -11.60 -5.63
N VAL A 102 -11.85 -11.30 -4.46
CA VAL A 102 -12.53 -11.46 -3.18
C VAL A 102 -12.48 -10.17 -2.38
N GLY A 103 -13.40 -10.04 -1.44
CA GLY A 103 -13.44 -8.89 -0.57
C GLY A 103 -14.67 -8.89 0.32
N SER A 104 -15.14 -7.70 0.65
CA SER A 104 -16.31 -7.48 1.48
C SER A 104 -17.25 -6.42 0.88
N THR A 105 -18.53 -6.59 1.10
CA THR A 105 -19.60 -5.70 0.64
C THR A 105 -20.60 -5.43 1.76
N SER A 106 -21.07 -4.19 1.84
CA SER A 106 -22.23 -3.81 2.64
C SER A 106 -23.51 -3.79 1.80
N SER A 107 -23.39 -3.97 0.48
CA SER A 107 -24.49 -3.89 -0.48
C SER A 107 -25.34 -5.14 -0.49
N SER A 108 -26.61 -5.00 -0.16
CA SER A 108 -27.59 -6.10 -0.28
C SER A 108 -28.02 -6.39 -1.73
N ASP A 109 -27.66 -5.53 -2.66
CA ASP A 109 -27.88 -5.63 -4.10
C ASP A 109 -26.57 -5.77 -4.91
N PHE A 110 -25.51 -6.29 -4.27
CA PHE A 110 -24.25 -6.62 -4.95
C PHE A 110 -24.51 -7.47 -6.20
N PRO A 111 -23.86 -7.21 -7.35
CA PRO A 111 -24.18 -7.86 -8.62
C PRO A 111 -23.84 -9.35 -8.61
N LEU A 112 -24.82 -10.20 -8.40
CA LEU A 112 -24.68 -11.66 -8.37
C LEU A 112 -24.87 -12.28 -9.76
N HIS A 113 -24.09 -13.32 -10.06
CA HIS A 113 -24.22 -14.13 -11.27
C HIS A 113 -23.99 -15.61 -10.93
N HIS A 114 -24.99 -16.47 -11.14
CA HIS A 114 -24.94 -17.90 -10.75
C HIS A 114 -24.43 -18.14 -9.30
N PRO A 115 -25.02 -17.47 -8.28
CA PRO A 115 -24.45 -17.47 -6.94
C PRO A 115 -24.62 -18.78 -6.20
N LEU A 116 -23.58 -19.18 -5.43
CA LEU A 116 -23.68 -20.22 -4.40
C LEU A 116 -24.51 -19.76 -3.20
N GLN A 117 -24.29 -18.52 -2.77
CA GLN A 117 -25.04 -17.84 -1.72
C GLN A 117 -25.68 -16.59 -2.31
N SER A 118 -27.02 -16.57 -2.38
CA SER A 118 -27.76 -15.47 -2.98
C SER A 118 -28.23 -14.41 -1.97
N ALA A 119 -28.19 -14.72 -0.67
CA ALA A 119 -28.53 -13.78 0.39
C ALA A 119 -27.26 -13.26 1.07
N PRO A 120 -27.17 -11.93 1.32
CA PRO A 120 -26.08 -11.38 2.11
C PRO A 120 -26.18 -11.83 3.57
N GLY A 121 -25.12 -11.56 4.35
CA GLY A 121 -25.13 -11.63 5.80
C GLY A 121 -25.93 -10.50 6.46
N SER A 122 -26.03 -10.53 7.77
CA SER A 122 -26.75 -9.51 8.55
C SER A 122 -26.04 -8.15 8.63
N GLY A 123 -24.79 -8.07 8.17
CA GLY A 123 -23.93 -6.88 8.11
C GLY A 123 -22.95 -6.98 6.96
N LEU A 124 -21.65 -6.78 7.24
CA LEU A 124 -20.61 -6.93 6.23
C LEU A 124 -20.58 -8.36 5.71
N THR A 125 -20.55 -8.53 4.39
CA THR A 125 -20.63 -9.86 3.74
C THR A 125 -19.40 -10.07 2.85
N GLY A 126 -18.77 -11.25 2.96
CA GLY A 126 -17.71 -11.67 2.04
C GLY A 126 -18.29 -11.98 0.65
N PHE A 127 -17.50 -11.81 -0.39
CA PHE A 127 -17.86 -12.18 -1.76
C PHE A 127 -16.70 -12.85 -2.50
N LEU A 128 -17.06 -13.56 -3.57
CA LEU A 128 -16.13 -14.10 -4.57
C LEU A 128 -16.71 -13.84 -5.97
N VAL A 129 -15.91 -13.28 -6.86
CA VAL A 129 -16.27 -13.04 -8.27
C VAL A 129 -15.20 -13.66 -9.16
N LYS A 130 -15.63 -14.33 -10.25
CA LYS A 130 -14.77 -14.79 -11.35
C LYS A 130 -15.13 -14.05 -12.62
N ILE A 131 -14.13 -13.46 -13.27
CA ILE A 131 -14.26 -12.64 -14.48
C ILE A 131 -13.39 -13.25 -15.57
N ALA A 132 -13.91 -13.40 -16.78
CA ALA A 132 -13.13 -13.81 -17.94
C ALA A 132 -12.17 -12.68 -18.40
N PRO A 133 -11.13 -12.99 -19.20
CA PRO A 133 -10.17 -11.99 -19.68
C PRO A 133 -10.81 -10.83 -20.48
N ASP A 134 -12.00 -11.02 -21.05
CA ASP A 134 -12.76 -10.01 -21.78
C ASP A 134 -13.65 -9.12 -20.89
N GLY A 135 -13.65 -9.35 -19.58
CA GLY A 135 -14.45 -8.61 -18.61
C GLY A 135 -15.83 -9.25 -18.30
N THR A 136 -16.18 -10.36 -18.95
CA THR A 136 -17.45 -11.05 -18.67
C THR A 136 -17.43 -11.70 -17.29
N VAL A 137 -18.42 -11.42 -16.44
CA VAL A 137 -18.59 -12.08 -15.14
C VAL A 137 -19.06 -13.51 -15.36
N LEU A 138 -18.24 -14.50 -14.99
CA LEU A 138 -18.55 -15.93 -15.11
C LEU A 138 -19.41 -16.41 -13.94
N TYR A 139 -19.08 -15.99 -12.75
CA TYR A 139 -19.94 -16.11 -11.56
C TYR A 139 -19.60 -15.03 -10.53
N SER A 140 -20.59 -14.73 -9.70
CA SER A 140 -20.47 -13.78 -8.58
C SER A 140 -21.37 -14.23 -7.44
N THR A 141 -20.84 -14.37 -6.22
CA THR A 141 -21.56 -14.92 -5.08
C THR A 141 -21.19 -14.22 -3.78
N TYR A 142 -22.12 -14.07 -2.86
CA TYR A 142 -21.78 -13.87 -1.45
C TYR A 142 -21.10 -15.14 -0.90
N LEU A 143 -20.33 -14.99 0.18
CA LEU A 143 -19.62 -16.11 0.80
C LEU A 143 -19.35 -15.81 2.28
N GLY A 144 -19.53 -16.83 3.16
CA GLY A 144 -19.14 -16.75 4.56
C GLY A 144 -20.25 -17.03 5.58
N GLY A 145 -21.50 -17.18 5.14
CA GLY A 145 -22.69 -17.40 5.97
C GLY A 145 -23.64 -16.21 5.95
N THR A 146 -24.80 -16.36 6.61
CA THR A 146 -25.86 -15.34 6.63
C THR A 146 -26.13 -14.74 8.01
N ILE A 147 -25.58 -15.33 9.09
CA ILE A 147 -25.81 -14.91 10.47
C ILE A 147 -24.50 -14.37 11.08
N GLY A 148 -24.25 -13.07 10.91
CA GLY A 148 -23.04 -12.37 11.36
C GLY A 148 -22.20 -11.83 10.19
N ASP A 149 -21.20 -11.04 10.53
CA ASP A 149 -20.30 -10.42 9.57
C ASP A 149 -19.28 -11.41 9.02
N SER A 150 -18.94 -11.23 7.75
CA SER A 150 -17.89 -12.00 7.07
C SER A 150 -17.12 -11.10 6.12
N GLY A 151 -15.84 -11.40 5.90
CA GLY A 151 -14.99 -10.72 4.92
C GLY A 151 -13.95 -11.68 4.37
N MET A 152 -13.72 -11.63 3.05
CA MET A 152 -12.66 -12.41 2.40
C MET A 152 -11.43 -11.51 2.19
N ASN A 153 -10.27 -11.98 2.60
CA ASN A 153 -9.02 -11.22 2.58
C ASN A 153 -8.11 -11.62 1.41
N SER A 154 -8.12 -12.90 1.03
CA SER A 154 -7.17 -13.40 0.04
C SER A 154 -7.77 -14.54 -0.78
N VAL A 155 -7.33 -14.64 -2.03
CA VAL A 155 -7.72 -15.68 -2.99
C VAL A 155 -6.50 -16.23 -3.71
N ALA A 156 -6.53 -17.54 -3.97
CA ALA A 156 -5.61 -18.23 -4.87
C ALA A 156 -6.41 -19.10 -5.83
N SER A 157 -5.81 -19.51 -6.95
CA SER A 157 -6.41 -20.44 -7.90
C SER A 157 -5.47 -21.61 -8.22
N ASP A 158 -6.01 -22.75 -8.62
CA ASP A 158 -5.23 -23.87 -9.12
C ASP A 158 -5.29 -23.98 -10.66
N ALA A 159 -4.50 -24.90 -11.20
CA ALA A 159 -4.44 -25.15 -12.64
C ALA A 159 -5.76 -25.66 -13.23
N GLN A 160 -6.69 -26.16 -12.41
CA GLN A 160 -8.02 -26.60 -12.80
C GLN A 160 -9.05 -25.47 -12.76
N GLY A 161 -8.66 -24.26 -12.29
CA GLY A 161 -9.53 -23.11 -12.16
C GLY A 161 -10.43 -23.11 -10.93
N ASN A 162 -10.10 -23.95 -9.91
CA ASN A 162 -10.75 -23.83 -8.61
C ASN A 162 -10.28 -22.55 -7.90
N ALA A 163 -11.18 -21.89 -7.17
CA ALA A 163 -10.85 -20.79 -6.29
C ALA A 163 -10.64 -21.27 -4.85
N TYR A 164 -9.59 -20.77 -4.21
CA TYR A 164 -9.31 -20.97 -2.79
C TYR A 164 -9.34 -19.61 -2.11
N VAL A 165 -10.15 -19.48 -1.07
CA VAL A 165 -10.38 -18.22 -0.38
C VAL A 165 -10.09 -18.34 1.10
N THR A 166 -9.66 -17.25 1.72
CA THR A 166 -9.57 -17.12 3.18
C THR A 166 -9.97 -15.72 3.62
N GLY A 167 -10.40 -15.62 4.87
CA GLY A 167 -10.80 -14.37 5.50
C GLY A 167 -11.23 -14.59 6.92
N LEU A 168 -12.19 -13.82 7.38
CA LEU A 168 -12.80 -13.99 8.69
C LEU A 168 -14.31 -14.14 8.57
N THR A 169 -14.93 -14.84 9.53
CA THR A 169 -16.37 -14.84 9.70
C THR A 169 -16.78 -14.91 11.17
N PHE A 170 -17.77 -14.11 11.53
CA PHE A 170 -18.53 -14.21 12.78
C PHE A 170 -19.82 -15.01 12.57
N ALA A 171 -20.14 -15.41 11.33
CA ALA A 171 -21.37 -16.12 11.02
C ALA A 171 -21.37 -17.51 11.64
N SER A 172 -22.40 -17.83 12.41
CA SER A 172 -22.55 -19.14 13.05
C SER A 172 -22.93 -20.25 12.05
N ASP A 173 -23.44 -19.87 10.88
CA ASP A 173 -23.90 -20.75 9.80
C ASP A 173 -22.92 -20.83 8.61
N TYR A 174 -21.63 -20.43 8.80
CA TYR A 174 -20.65 -20.53 7.73
C TYR A 174 -20.48 -21.99 7.25
N PRO A 175 -20.21 -22.21 5.94
CA PRO A 175 -20.08 -23.56 5.38
C PRO A 175 -18.96 -24.36 6.04
N ARG A 176 -19.21 -25.63 6.36
CA ARG A 176 -18.24 -26.57 6.94
C ARG A 176 -18.31 -27.93 6.27
N THR A 177 -17.16 -28.50 5.97
CA THR A 177 -17.02 -29.87 5.49
C THR A 177 -16.66 -30.79 6.65
N ALA A 178 -17.22 -31.98 6.66
CA ALA A 178 -16.88 -33.01 7.66
C ALA A 178 -15.39 -33.40 7.59
N GLY A 179 -14.78 -33.66 8.76
CA GLY A 179 -13.39 -34.13 8.85
C GLY A 179 -12.36 -33.08 9.23
N LEU A 180 -12.71 -31.79 9.12
CA LEU A 180 -11.87 -30.71 9.64
C LEU A 180 -12.16 -30.48 11.14
N PRO A 181 -11.16 -30.04 11.93
CA PRO A 181 -11.38 -29.69 13.34
C PRO A 181 -12.52 -28.67 13.47
N ALA A 182 -13.39 -28.91 14.44
CA ALA A 182 -14.40 -27.91 14.80
C ALA A 182 -13.68 -26.71 15.43
N ALA A 183 -13.69 -25.58 14.74
CA ALA A 183 -13.34 -24.30 15.38
C ALA A 183 -14.34 -24.00 16.51
N ALA A 184 -13.96 -23.17 17.49
CA ALA A 184 -14.91 -22.58 18.43
C ALA A 184 -16.09 -21.99 17.64
N ALA A 185 -17.28 -22.10 18.19
CA ALA A 185 -18.47 -21.62 17.50
C ALA A 185 -18.35 -20.11 17.25
N ALA A 186 -18.30 -19.72 15.97
CA ALA A 186 -18.47 -18.34 15.59
C ALA A 186 -19.85 -17.85 16.04
N GLY A 187 -19.99 -16.59 16.41
CA GLY A 187 -21.28 -16.03 16.77
C GLY A 187 -21.22 -14.54 17.09
N PRO A 188 -22.25 -13.78 16.67
CA PRO A 188 -22.40 -12.38 17.04
C PRO A 188 -22.88 -12.23 18.49
N GLY A 189 -22.51 -11.13 19.14
CA GLY A 189 -22.98 -10.71 20.45
C GLY A 189 -21.89 -10.32 21.44
N PRO A 190 -22.22 -10.02 22.71
CA PRO A 190 -21.22 -9.69 23.71
C PRO A 190 -20.19 -10.82 23.85
N GLY A 191 -18.93 -10.51 23.55
CA GLY A 191 -17.86 -11.50 23.49
C GLY A 191 -17.84 -12.31 22.18
N GLU A 192 -18.12 -11.68 21.05
CA GLU A 192 -18.08 -12.25 19.70
C GLU A 192 -16.82 -13.08 19.43
N ILE A 193 -16.99 -14.14 18.65
CA ILE A 193 -15.90 -15.02 18.24
C ILE A 193 -15.89 -15.07 16.72
N SER A 194 -14.77 -14.69 16.10
CA SER A 194 -14.53 -14.96 14.68
C SER A 194 -13.60 -16.14 14.49
N VAL A 195 -13.72 -16.75 13.33
CA VAL A 195 -12.81 -17.80 12.86
C VAL A 195 -12.17 -17.39 11.53
N ALA A 196 -10.94 -17.83 11.30
CA ALA A 196 -10.30 -17.76 9.99
C ALA A 196 -11.04 -18.75 9.08
N PHE A 197 -11.96 -18.22 8.27
CA PHE A 197 -12.71 -18.98 7.28
C PHE A 197 -11.82 -19.32 6.09
N PHE A 198 -11.98 -20.52 5.53
CA PHE A 198 -11.38 -20.90 4.26
C PHE A 198 -12.31 -21.82 3.47
N ALA A 199 -12.23 -21.75 2.13
CA ALA A 199 -13.01 -22.62 1.26
C ALA A 199 -12.33 -22.86 -0.09
N LYS A 200 -12.61 -24.02 -0.68
CA LYS A 200 -12.31 -24.35 -2.08
C LYS A 200 -13.63 -24.38 -2.85
N ILE A 201 -13.70 -23.61 -3.92
CA ILE A 201 -14.87 -23.46 -4.79
C ILE A 201 -14.53 -24.05 -6.17
N SER A 202 -15.50 -24.75 -6.78
CA SER A 202 -15.38 -25.35 -8.12
C SER A 202 -15.11 -24.31 -9.21
N PRO A 203 -14.55 -24.70 -10.36
CA PRO A 203 -14.25 -23.78 -11.47
C PRO A 203 -15.48 -23.07 -12.04
N ALA A 204 -16.65 -23.71 -11.94
CA ALA A 204 -17.94 -23.15 -12.38
C ALA A 204 -18.60 -22.24 -11.33
N GLY A 205 -18.05 -22.16 -10.10
CA GLY A 205 -18.65 -21.43 -9.02
C GLY A 205 -19.92 -22.02 -8.43
N ASP A 206 -20.26 -23.27 -8.78
CA ASP A 206 -21.54 -23.93 -8.45
C ASP A 206 -21.48 -24.82 -7.19
N LYS A 207 -20.27 -25.05 -6.64
CA LYS A 207 -20.09 -25.94 -5.48
C LYS A 207 -18.95 -25.47 -4.58
N ILE A 208 -19.17 -25.57 -3.28
CA ILE A 208 -18.09 -25.59 -2.29
C ILE A 208 -17.58 -27.03 -2.23
N LEU A 209 -16.32 -27.24 -2.63
CA LEU A 209 -15.69 -28.55 -2.62
C LEU A 209 -15.27 -28.95 -1.21
N PHE A 210 -14.77 -28.00 -0.44
CA PHE A 210 -14.61 -28.08 1.00
C PHE A 210 -14.55 -26.68 1.61
N ALA A 211 -14.91 -26.57 2.89
CA ALA A 211 -14.79 -25.35 3.66
C ALA A 211 -14.60 -25.64 5.16
N GLY A 212 -13.97 -24.73 5.87
CA GLY A 212 -13.75 -24.84 7.30
C GLY A 212 -13.41 -23.51 7.95
N GLY A 213 -13.20 -23.58 9.26
CA GLY A 213 -12.74 -22.44 10.05
C GLY A 213 -11.66 -22.87 11.02
N LEU A 214 -10.65 -22.02 11.19
CA LEU A 214 -9.61 -22.15 12.21
C LEU A 214 -9.87 -21.08 13.26
N GLY A 215 -9.94 -21.44 14.53
CA GLY A 215 -10.25 -20.47 15.58
C GLY A 215 -9.62 -20.82 16.91
N ALA A 216 -9.18 -19.80 17.64
CA ALA A 216 -8.75 -19.92 19.01
C ALA A 216 -9.95 -20.23 19.93
N THR A 217 -9.70 -20.96 21.02
CA THR A 217 -10.74 -21.41 21.94
C THR A 217 -10.79 -20.60 23.22
N THR A 218 -9.73 -19.87 23.54
CA THR A 218 -9.55 -19.18 24.82
C THR A 218 -9.01 -17.78 24.60
N ARG A 219 -9.57 -16.81 25.34
CA ARG A 219 -9.04 -15.43 25.39
C ARG A 219 -7.71 -15.39 26.13
N ALA A 220 -6.82 -14.52 25.70
CA ALA A 220 -5.47 -14.41 26.25
C ALA A 220 -5.37 -13.55 27.52
N CYS A 221 -6.45 -13.33 28.25
CA CYS A 221 -6.41 -12.50 29.47
C CYS A 221 -6.70 -13.27 30.75
N ASP A 222 -5.81 -13.10 31.75
CA ASP A 222 -5.82 -13.84 33.00
C ASP A 222 -6.38 -13.08 34.24
N CYS A 223 -6.74 -11.78 34.15
CA CYS A 223 -6.81 -11.02 35.41
C CYS A 223 -7.90 -9.96 35.61
N CYS A 224 -8.87 -9.78 34.70
CA CYS A 224 -9.94 -8.82 34.94
C CYS A 224 -11.29 -9.15 34.28
N SER A 225 -12.39 -8.76 34.93
CA SER A 225 -13.76 -8.98 34.46
C SER A 225 -14.09 -8.30 33.13
N SER A 226 -13.32 -7.30 32.70
CA SER A 226 -13.45 -6.63 31.39
C SER A 226 -13.02 -7.50 30.21
N CYS A 227 -12.25 -8.55 30.41
CA CYS A 227 -11.82 -9.49 29.39
C CYS A 227 -12.95 -10.33 28.78
N PHE A 228 -14.04 -10.54 29.52
CA PHE A 228 -15.21 -11.28 29.03
C PHE A 228 -15.99 -10.53 27.93
N LEU A 229 -15.75 -9.22 27.79
CA LEU A 229 -16.41 -8.38 26.77
C LEU A 229 -15.53 -8.17 25.52
N SER A 230 -14.26 -8.61 25.52
CA SER A 230 -13.40 -8.46 24.35
C SER A 230 -13.73 -9.49 23.27
N THR A 231 -13.76 -9.06 22.02
CA THR A 231 -13.95 -9.92 20.85
C THR A 231 -12.76 -10.87 20.70
N LEU A 232 -13.03 -12.18 20.54
CA LEU A 232 -12.02 -13.17 20.19
C LEU A 232 -11.90 -13.23 18.66
N VAL A 233 -10.82 -12.71 18.12
CA VAL A 233 -10.62 -12.60 16.67
C VAL A 233 -9.57 -13.59 16.21
N THR A 234 -9.97 -14.44 15.26
CA THR A 234 -9.03 -15.22 14.44
C THR A 234 -9.36 -14.96 12.98
N THR A 235 -8.38 -14.52 12.21
CA THR A 235 -8.54 -14.17 10.79
C THR A 235 -7.51 -14.87 9.92
N GLY A 236 -7.92 -15.36 8.75
CA GLY A 236 -7.01 -15.72 7.67
C GLY A 236 -6.65 -14.46 6.88
N THR A 237 -5.37 -14.12 6.80
CA THR A 237 -4.88 -12.93 6.09
C THR A 237 -4.43 -13.23 4.68
N ALA A 238 -3.80 -14.38 4.46
CA ALA A 238 -3.28 -14.77 3.16
C ALA A 238 -3.44 -16.27 2.91
N ILE A 239 -3.57 -16.65 1.63
CA ILE A 239 -3.74 -18.03 1.19
C ILE A 239 -2.84 -18.33 -0.01
N ALA A 240 -2.23 -19.51 -0.02
CA ALA A 240 -1.49 -20.04 -1.17
C ALA A 240 -1.83 -21.51 -1.38
N VAL A 241 -1.60 -22.01 -2.61
CA VAL A 241 -1.87 -23.40 -3.00
C VAL A 241 -0.63 -23.97 -3.69
N ASP A 242 -0.20 -25.16 -3.26
CA ASP A 242 0.87 -25.88 -3.95
C ASP A 242 0.36 -26.63 -5.19
N ALA A 243 1.29 -27.11 -6.03
CA ALA A 243 0.94 -27.89 -7.23
C ALA A 243 0.19 -29.19 -6.92
N GLY A 244 0.28 -29.70 -5.69
CA GLY A 244 -0.46 -30.87 -5.20
C GLY A 244 -1.89 -30.53 -4.76
N GLY A 245 -2.27 -29.24 -4.74
CA GLY A 245 -3.57 -28.76 -4.28
C GLY A 245 -3.70 -28.64 -2.78
N ASN A 246 -2.60 -28.75 -2.00
CA ASN A 246 -2.65 -28.43 -0.58
C ASN A 246 -2.76 -26.92 -0.37
N VAL A 247 -3.53 -26.52 0.64
CA VAL A 247 -3.86 -25.14 0.94
C VAL A 247 -3.06 -24.66 2.13
N TYR A 248 -2.37 -23.54 1.98
CA TYR A 248 -1.63 -22.90 3.05
C TYR A 248 -2.34 -21.61 3.44
N ILE A 249 -2.66 -21.48 4.71
CA ILE A 249 -3.39 -20.35 5.29
C ILE A 249 -2.48 -19.70 6.33
N ALA A 250 -2.17 -18.45 6.11
CA ALA A 250 -1.52 -17.60 7.11
C ALA A 250 -2.57 -16.70 7.76
N GLY A 251 -2.46 -16.47 9.06
CA GLY A 251 -3.45 -15.68 9.77
C GLY A 251 -2.99 -15.18 11.12
N ASN A 252 -3.86 -14.42 11.76
CA ASN A 252 -3.61 -13.79 13.05
C ASN A 252 -4.72 -14.12 14.05
N THR A 253 -4.36 -14.23 15.32
CA THR A 253 -5.31 -14.45 16.40
C THR A 253 -4.92 -13.67 17.67
N ASN A 254 -5.92 -13.12 18.35
CA ASN A 254 -5.75 -12.53 19.69
C ASN A 254 -6.10 -13.50 20.81
N GLY A 255 -6.19 -14.81 20.48
CA GLY A 255 -6.56 -15.86 21.40
C GLY A 255 -5.58 -17.04 21.43
N LEU A 256 -5.77 -17.90 22.43
CA LEU A 256 -5.00 -19.12 22.65
C LEU A 256 -5.80 -20.35 22.22
N GLY A 257 -5.12 -21.51 22.10
CA GLY A 257 -5.77 -22.80 21.87
C GLY A 257 -6.20 -23.04 20.42
N LEU A 258 -5.45 -22.53 19.44
CA LEU A 258 -5.54 -23.05 18.06
C LEU A 258 -5.20 -24.54 18.04
N PRO A 259 -5.85 -25.33 17.15
CA PRO A 259 -5.61 -26.79 17.08
C PRO A 259 -4.27 -27.12 16.39
N THR A 260 -3.15 -26.76 17.03
CA THR A 260 -1.81 -27.07 16.55
C THR A 260 -1.59 -28.58 16.44
N THR A 261 -0.77 -28.97 15.48
CA THR A 261 -0.48 -30.40 15.22
C THR A 261 0.74 -30.88 16.00
N SER A 262 0.84 -32.21 16.19
CA SER A 262 2.04 -32.82 16.76
C SER A 262 3.26 -32.49 15.87
N GLY A 263 4.35 -32.04 16.49
CA GLY A 263 5.56 -31.60 15.78
C GLY A 263 5.50 -30.17 15.21
N ALA A 264 4.50 -29.38 15.59
CA ALA A 264 4.46 -27.96 15.26
C ALA A 264 5.72 -27.21 15.75
N LEU A 265 6.18 -26.22 14.99
CA LEU A 265 7.29 -25.35 15.39
C LEU A 265 7.01 -24.72 16.77
N LEU A 266 5.80 -24.20 16.96
CA LEU A 266 5.28 -23.67 18.23
C LEU A 266 3.87 -24.19 18.45
N ALA A 267 3.71 -25.05 19.49
CA ALA A 267 2.43 -25.66 19.82
C ALA A 267 1.49 -24.69 20.58
N ASN A 268 2.05 -23.73 21.30
CA ASN A 268 1.31 -22.73 22.07
C ASN A 268 1.84 -21.35 21.72
N GLY A 269 0.94 -20.39 21.56
CA GLY A 269 1.30 -19.02 21.20
C GLY A 269 0.06 -18.15 21.02
N ILE A 270 0.28 -16.95 20.53
CA ILE A 270 -0.72 -15.95 20.17
C ILE A 270 -0.15 -15.11 19.02
N GLY A 271 -0.99 -14.47 18.23
CA GLY A 271 -0.55 -13.66 17.08
C GLY A 271 -0.56 -14.44 15.79
N ALA A 272 0.58 -14.48 15.12
CA ALA A 272 0.71 -15.10 13.81
C ALA A 272 0.65 -16.64 13.85
N PHE A 273 -0.07 -17.24 12.90
CA PHE A 273 -0.13 -18.69 12.72
C PHE A 273 -0.09 -19.09 11.24
N VAL A 274 0.31 -20.34 10.97
CA VAL A 274 0.25 -20.95 9.64
C VAL A 274 -0.39 -22.33 9.75
N ALA A 275 -1.30 -22.63 8.84
CA ALA A 275 -1.92 -23.95 8.69
C ALA A 275 -1.78 -24.46 7.25
N LYS A 276 -1.52 -25.77 7.09
CA LYS A 276 -1.58 -26.50 5.82
C LYS A 276 -2.74 -27.48 5.86
N VAL A 277 -3.72 -27.31 4.98
CA VAL A 277 -4.84 -28.23 4.78
C VAL A 277 -4.51 -29.12 3.60
N ASN A 278 -4.77 -30.42 3.69
CA ASN A 278 -4.53 -31.35 2.59
C ASN A 278 -5.44 -31.06 1.39
N ALA A 279 -5.03 -31.50 0.20
CA ALA A 279 -5.73 -31.21 -1.07
C ALA A 279 -7.19 -31.69 -1.12
N SER A 280 -7.54 -32.73 -0.34
CA SER A 280 -8.92 -33.23 -0.23
C SER A 280 -9.78 -32.45 0.74
N GLY A 281 -9.23 -31.51 1.52
CA GLY A 281 -9.94 -30.76 2.55
C GLY A 281 -10.41 -31.60 3.75
N THR A 282 -9.83 -32.77 3.96
CA THR A 282 -10.24 -33.72 5.01
C THR A 282 -9.43 -33.64 6.30
N GLY A 283 -8.35 -32.85 6.31
CA GLY A 283 -7.50 -32.71 7.49
C GLY A 283 -6.47 -31.60 7.38
N ILE A 284 -6.00 -31.16 8.56
CA ILE A 284 -4.88 -30.24 8.69
C ILE A 284 -3.59 -31.07 8.69
N ALA A 285 -2.72 -30.85 7.70
CA ALA A 285 -1.43 -31.53 7.60
C ALA A 285 -0.46 -31.00 8.68
N TYR A 286 -0.45 -29.68 8.88
CA TYR A 286 0.18 -29.05 10.03
C TYR A 286 -0.50 -27.73 10.38
N MET A 287 -0.39 -27.35 11.66
CA MET A 287 -0.76 -26.02 12.15
C MET A 287 0.20 -25.61 13.27
N THR A 288 0.74 -24.41 13.18
CA THR A 288 1.75 -23.89 14.10
C THR A 288 1.55 -22.39 14.33
N TYR A 289 1.87 -21.91 15.54
CA TYR A 289 2.14 -20.50 15.76
C TYR A 289 3.54 -20.12 15.26
N LEU A 290 3.79 -18.84 15.01
CA LEU A 290 5.10 -18.27 14.68
C LEU A 290 5.72 -17.50 15.84
N GLY A 291 4.90 -16.89 16.70
CA GLY A 291 5.29 -16.16 17.90
C GLY A 291 4.62 -16.69 19.16
N ALA A 292 5.29 -16.54 20.30
CA ALA A 292 4.76 -16.92 21.59
C ALA A 292 3.92 -15.82 22.25
N GLY A 293 4.04 -14.58 21.76
CA GLY A 293 3.52 -13.38 22.42
C GLY A 293 4.33 -12.98 23.65
N VAL A 294 4.09 -11.77 24.13
CA VAL A 294 4.73 -11.23 25.34
C VAL A 294 3.76 -11.25 26.52
N ASN A 295 4.20 -11.78 27.66
CA ASN A 295 3.42 -11.76 28.89
C ASN A 295 3.55 -10.40 29.56
N SER A 296 2.49 -9.60 29.53
CA SER A 296 2.43 -8.26 30.14
C SER A 296 1.78 -8.34 31.54
N PRO A 297 2.48 -7.93 32.60
CA PRO A 297 1.93 -7.95 33.95
C PRO A 297 0.63 -7.16 34.06
N GLY A 298 -0.44 -7.79 34.55
CA GLY A 298 -1.77 -7.18 34.74
C GLY A 298 -2.64 -7.14 33.47
N ILE A 299 -2.12 -7.54 32.30
CA ILE A 299 -2.86 -7.59 31.04
C ILE A 299 -2.94 -9.03 30.49
N GLY A 300 -1.97 -9.88 30.82
CA GLY A 300 -1.85 -11.24 30.31
C GLY A 300 -0.94 -11.31 29.06
N THR A 301 -1.03 -12.39 28.30
CA THR A 301 -0.26 -12.56 27.06
C THR A 301 -0.87 -11.74 25.94
N VAL A 302 -0.08 -10.87 25.33
CA VAL A 302 -0.49 -10.03 24.17
C VAL A 302 0.20 -10.50 22.90
N ALA A 303 -0.51 -10.42 21.77
CA ALA A 303 0.05 -10.67 20.46
C ALA A 303 1.00 -9.52 20.10
N THR A 304 2.24 -9.89 19.77
CA THR A 304 3.27 -8.95 19.31
C THR A 304 3.60 -9.15 17.83
N ASP A 305 3.03 -10.21 17.23
CA ASP A 305 3.32 -10.67 15.90
C ASP A 305 2.09 -10.58 15.01
N GLY A 306 2.28 -10.23 13.76
CA GLY A 306 1.26 -10.28 12.73
C GLY A 306 1.86 -10.77 11.41
N ILE A 307 1.12 -11.64 10.71
CA ILE A 307 1.48 -12.12 9.39
C ILE A 307 0.65 -11.40 8.33
N ALA A 308 1.29 -11.02 7.24
CA ALA A 308 0.65 -10.27 6.16
C ALA A 308 0.53 -11.07 4.87
N SER A 309 1.54 -11.86 4.51
CA SER A 309 1.59 -12.54 3.22
C SER A 309 2.20 -13.93 3.31
N ILE A 310 1.84 -14.81 2.35
CA ILE A 310 2.36 -16.18 2.20
C ILE A 310 2.59 -16.50 0.72
N ALA A 311 3.71 -17.14 0.43
CA ALA A 311 3.97 -17.80 -0.84
C ALA A 311 4.50 -19.23 -0.58
N VAL A 312 4.41 -20.13 -1.57
CA VAL A 312 4.82 -21.53 -1.43
C VAL A 312 5.68 -21.92 -2.62
N ASP A 313 6.84 -22.57 -2.34
CA ASP A 313 7.69 -23.11 -3.40
C ASP A 313 7.26 -24.53 -3.83
N ALA A 314 7.87 -25.01 -4.94
CA ALA A 314 7.59 -26.33 -5.48
C ALA A 314 7.93 -27.49 -4.51
N SER A 315 8.76 -27.25 -3.49
CA SER A 315 9.11 -28.21 -2.43
C SER A 315 8.11 -28.21 -1.27
N GLY A 316 7.14 -27.28 -1.29
CA GLY A 316 6.14 -27.11 -0.24
C GLY A 316 6.62 -26.32 0.98
N ASN A 317 7.75 -25.59 0.89
CA ASN A 317 8.12 -24.64 1.91
C ASN A 317 7.21 -23.39 1.82
N ALA A 318 6.81 -22.84 2.97
CA ALA A 318 6.03 -21.62 3.05
C ALA A 318 6.95 -20.42 3.35
N TYR A 319 6.90 -19.41 2.49
CA TYR A 319 7.55 -18.11 2.70
C TYR A 319 6.55 -17.15 3.31
N LEU A 320 6.96 -16.45 4.31
CA LEU A 320 6.09 -15.66 5.17
C LEU A 320 6.72 -14.29 5.41
N CYS A 321 5.90 -13.25 5.47
CA CYS A 321 6.31 -11.95 5.97
C CYS A 321 5.25 -11.31 6.85
N GLY A 322 5.66 -10.36 7.65
CA GLY A 322 4.81 -9.64 8.57
C GLY A 322 5.60 -8.74 9.50
N TYR A 323 5.20 -8.66 10.75
CA TYR A 323 5.90 -7.87 11.77
C TYR A 323 5.94 -8.61 13.11
N THR A 324 6.97 -8.33 13.92
CA THR A 324 7.09 -8.89 15.26
C THR A 324 7.77 -7.89 16.21
N ALA A 325 7.28 -7.79 17.44
CA ALA A 325 7.96 -7.15 18.55
C ALA A 325 8.42 -8.19 19.60
N ASP A 326 8.38 -9.49 19.26
CA ASP A 326 8.87 -10.56 20.12
C ASP A 326 10.39 -10.70 19.97
N PRO A 327 11.18 -10.41 21.03
CA PRO A 327 12.63 -10.60 20.98
C PRO A 327 13.04 -12.08 20.88
N ASN A 328 12.10 -13.02 21.10
CA ASN A 328 12.31 -14.47 20.99
C ASN A 328 11.76 -15.05 19.67
N PHE A 329 11.36 -14.20 18.72
CA PHE A 329 10.98 -14.68 17.38
C PHE A 329 12.10 -15.59 16.84
N PRO A 330 11.78 -16.76 16.23
CA PRO A 330 12.77 -17.80 15.92
C PRO A 330 13.67 -17.45 14.73
N ALA A 331 14.36 -16.30 14.80
CA ALA A 331 15.40 -15.94 13.84
C ALA A 331 16.51 -16.99 13.84
N THR A 332 16.97 -17.38 12.65
CA THR A 332 17.91 -18.48 12.50
C THR A 332 19.36 -18.02 12.55
N THR A 333 20.27 -18.94 12.92
CA THR A 333 21.70 -18.68 12.84
C THR A 333 22.11 -18.33 11.41
N GLY A 334 22.81 -17.22 11.22
CA GLY A 334 23.20 -16.71 9.91
C GLY A 334 22.13 -15.89 9.18
N ALA A 335 21.03 -15.55 9.84
CA ALA A 335 20.06 -14.58 9.34
C ALA A 335 20.71 -13.22 9.07
N PHE A 336 20.14 -12.46 8.14
CA PHE A 336 20.58 -11.09 7.87
C PHE A 336 20.54 -10.21 9.13
N GLN A 337 19.44 -10.26 9.88
CA GLN A 337 19.24 -9.58 11.17
C GLN A 337 18.71 -10.60 12.19
N SER A 338 19.51 -10.95 13.18
CA SER A 338 19.21 -12.03 14.13
C SER A 338 18.48 -11.58 15.40
N ALA A 339 18.28 -10.27 15.57
CA ALA A 339 17.62 -9.68 16.73
C ALA A 339 16.83 -8.43 16.32
N LEU A 340 15.81 -8.07 17.13
CA LEU A 340 15.13 -6.77 17.03
C LEU A 340 16.13 -5.63 17.09
N ALA A 341 15.91 -4.60 16.27
CA ALA A 341 16.79 -3.42 16.27
C ALA A 341 16.66 -2.60 17.56
N ASN A 342 15.46 -2.56 18.14
CA ASN A 342 15.19 -1.83 19.38
C ASN A 342 14.33 -2.67 20.37
N PRO A 343 14.91 -3.69 21.01
CA PRO A 343 14.18 -4.49 21.99
C PRO A 343 13.99 -3.70 23.28
N GLU A 344 12.75 -3.30 23.59
CA GLU A 344 12.43 -2.78 24.91
C GLU A 344 12.36 -3.92 25.96
N LEU A 345 12.70 -3.59 27.20
CA LEU A 345 12.62 -4.56 28.28
C LEU A 345 11.17 -4.74 28.75
N PRO A 346 10.74 -5.98 29.11
CA PRO A 346 9.43 -6.21 29.69
C PRO A 346 9.14 -5.26 30.86
N PRO A 347 7.91 -4.77 31.05
CA PRO A 347 6.66 -5.32 30.53
C PRO A 347 6.15 -4.71 29.21
N PHE A 348 6.90 -3.86 28.55
CA PHE A 348 6.48 -3.21 27.31
C PHE A 348 7.13 -3.90 26.11
N ALA A 349 6.36 -4.09 25.04
CA ALA A 349 6.91 -4.46 23.76
C ALA A 349 7.44 -3.19 23.08
N GLY A 350 8.66 -3.24 22.55
CA GLY A 350 9.23 -2.19 21.71
C GLY A 350 8.48 -2.03 20.37
N PRO A 351 8.89 -1.08 19.54
CA PRO A 351 8.36 -0.98 18.18
C PRO A 351 8.67 -2.28 17.42
N PRO A 352 7.72 -2.81 16.63
CA PRO A 352 7.94 -4.03 15.87
C PRO A 352 8.89 -3.79 14.70
N ASP A 353 9.73 -4.79 14.42
CA ASP A 353 10.42 -4.94 13.13
C ASP A 353 9.57 -5.80 12.17
N ALA A 354 9.72 -5.59 10.88
CA ALA A 354 9.29 -6.57 9.89
C ALA A 354 10.06 -7.88 10.09
N PHE A 355 9.46 -9.00 9.68
CA PHE A 355 10.16 -10.27 9.56
C PHE A 355 9.94 -10.92 8.20
N VAL A 356 10.88 -11.75 7.80
CA VAL A 356 10.80 -12.64 6.65
C VAL A 356 11.25 -14.03 7.07
N ALA A 357 10.49 -15.06 6.71
CA ALA A 357 10.78 -16.43 7.13
C ALA A 357 10.42 -17.45 6.05
N LYS A 358 11.14 -18.58 6.06
CA LYS A 358 10.85 -19.78 5.28
C LYS A 358 10.62 -20.95 6.23
N LEU A 359 9.38 -21.47 6.23
CA LEU A 359 8.97 -22.61 7.04
C LEU A 359 9.06 -23.88 6.21
N ASN A 360 9.54 -24.98 6.80
CA ASN A 360 9.66 -26.25 6.11
C ASN A 360 8.29 -26.87 5.75
N PRO A 361 8.23 -27.87 4.83
CA PRO A 361 6.97 -28.45 4.33
C PRO A 361 6.11 -29.15 5.39
N THR A 362 6.68 -29.45 6.57
CA THR A 362 6.00 -30.12 7.68
C THR A 362 5.57 -29.18 8.80
N GLY A 363 5.88 -27.87 8.69
CA GLY A 363 5.54 -26.86 9.68
C GLY A 363 6.26 -26.99 11.03
N SER A 364 7.38 -27.76 11.06
CA SER A 364 8.08 -28.14 12.28
C SER A 364 9.34 -27.35 12.56
N ALA A 365 9.89 -26.65 11.57
CA ALA A 365 11.12 -25.87 11.72
C ALA A 365 11.19 -24.72 10.71
N MET A 366 11.81 -23.61 11.13
CA MET A 366 12.26 -22.59 10.19
C MET A 366 13.42 -23.14 9.37
N VAL A 367 13.36 -23.01 8.04
CA VAL A 367 14.50 -23.21 7.15
C VAL A 367 15.45 -22.04 7.34
N TRP A 368 14.89 -20.82 7.38
CA TRP A 368 15.53 -19.60 7.82
C TRP A 368 14.46 -18.57 8.23
N ALA A 369 14.83 -17.65 9.09
CA ALA A 369 14.01 -16.53 9.49
C ALA A 369 14.91 -15.36 9.91
N THR A 370 14.52 -14.14 9.55
CA THR A 370 15.25 -12.91 9.83
C THR A 370 14.29 -11.79 10.24
N TYR A 371 14.74 -10.90 11.12
CA TYR A 371 14.12 -9.58 11.27
C TYR A 371 14.54 -8.69 10.10
N LEU A 372 13.82 -7.61 9.91
CA LEU A 372 14.13 -6.54 8.95
C LEU A 372 13.59 -5.22 9.50
N GLY A 373 14.43 -4.40 10.08
CA GLY A 373 13.98 -3.13 10.65
C GLY A 373 15.10 -2.29 11.24
N GLY A 374 14.74 -1.11 11.72
CA GLY A 374 15.56 -0.17 12.44
C GLY A 374 14.98 0.18 13.82
N ALA A 375 15.28 1.37 14.33
CA ALA A 375 14.94 1.75 15.71
C ALA A 375 13.46 2.09 15.94
N ALA A 376 12.64 2.23 14.89
CA ALA A 376 11.20 2.56 14.97
C ALA A 376 10.34 1.40 14.43
N THR A 377 9.07 1.69 14.09
CA THR A 377 8.13 0.66 13.60
C THR A 377 8.39 0.29 12.16
N ASP A 378 8.55 -1.02 11.91
CA ASP A 378 8.72 -1.59 10.57
C ASP A 378 7.75 -2.76 10.37
N ARG A 379 7.04 -2.80 9.23
CA ARG A 379 6.03 -3.83 8.94
C ARG A 379 6.10 -4.25 7.48
N ALA A 380 6.32 -5.53 7.21
CA ALA A 380 6.13 -6.09 5.88
C ALA A 380 4.64 -6.25 5.59
N THR A 381 4.22 -5.91 4.37
CA THR A 381 2.83 -5.97 3.89
C THR A 381 2.63 -7.00 2.80
N ALA A 382 3.60 -7.21 1.93
CA ALA A 382 3.52 -8.17 0.84
C ALA A 382 4.86 -8.87 0.59
N LEU A 383 4.78 -10.09 0.04
CA LEU A 383 5.93 -10.93 -0.27
C LEU A 383 5.70 -11.64 -1.61
N ALA A 384 6.77 -11.76 -2.39
CA ALA A 384 6.82 -12.61 -3.58
C ALA A 384 8.18 -13.32 -3.67
N VAL A 385 8.21 -14.47 -4.31
CA VAL A 385 9.44 -15.25 -4.54
C VAL A 385 9.66 -15.32 -6.04
N ASP A 386 10.85 -14.94 -6.47
CA ASP A 386 11.20 -14.94 -7.88
C ASP A 386 11.59 -16.35 -8.38
N PRO A 387 11.74 -16.56 -9.69
CA PRO A 387 12.16 -17.85 -10.24
C PRO A 387 13.56 -18.32 -9.77
N GLY A 388 14.42 -17.41 -9.30
CA GLY A 388 15.73 -17.70 -8.72
C GLY A 388 15.67 -18.17 -7.27
N GLY A 389 14.53 -17.96 -6.62
CA GLY A 389 14.32 -18.23 -5.21
C GLY A 389 14.67 -17.05 -4.30
N ASP A 390 15.01 -15.89 -4.86
CA ASP A 390 15.18 -14.66 -4.11
C ASP A 390 13.82 -14.18 -3.60
N VAL A 391 13.81 -13.55 -2.42
CA VAL A 391 12.57 -13.19 -1.71
C VAL A 391 12.43 -11.67 -1.70
N TRP A 392 11.41 -11.21 -2.39
CA TRP A 392 11.03 -9.81 -2.44
C TRP A 392 9.97 -9.51 -1.38
N VAL A 393 10.17 -8.40 -0.66
CA VAL A 393 9.29 -7.95 0.43
C VAL A 393 9.08 -6.46 0.32
N SER A 394 7.83 -6.01 0.37
CA SER A 394 7.49 -4.60 0.52
C SER A 394 6.79 -4.35 1.86
N GLY A 395 6.85 -3.10 2.32
CA GLY A 395 6.25 -2.76 3.60
C GLY A 395 6.40 -1.29 3.96
N THR A 396 6.04 -0.97 5.21
CA THR A 396 6.15 0.37 5.78
C THR A 396 7.26 0.44 6.81
N THR A 397 7.91 1.61 6.92
CA THR A 397 8.99 1.90 7.87
C THR A 397 8.91 3.32 8.40
N ASP A 398 8.96 3.44 9.74
CA ASP A 398 9.17 4.72 10.42
C ASP A 398 10.65 4.90 10.82
N SER A 399 11.50 3.89 10.55
CA SER A 399 12.91 3.86 10.95
C SER A 399 13.78 4.68 10.01
N PHE A 400 14.49 5.66 10.51
CA PHE A 400 15.49 6.41 9.73
C PHE A 400 16.75 5.57 9.41
N ASP A 401 17.05 4.58 10.24
CA ASP A 401 18.16 3.63 10.15
C ASP A 401 17.77 2.28 9.57
N PHE A 402 16.61 2.20 8.88
CA PHE A 402 16.19 0.99 8.16
C PHE A 402 17.28 0.53 7.18
N PRO A 403 17.63 -0.78 7.14
CA PRO A 403 18.72 -1.28 6.31
C PRO A 403 18.41 -1.14 4.82
N ILE A 404 19.17 -0.32 4.11
CA ILE A 404 19.02 -0.03 2.68
C ILE A 404 20.35 -0.11 1.94
N SER A 405 20.30 -0.49 0.66
CA SER A 405 21.42 -0.43 -0.27
C SER A 405 21.47 0.89 -1.05
N ALA A 406 20.28 1.53 -1.24
CA ALA A 406 20.16 2.85 -1.86
C ALA A 406 19.02 3.62 -1.18
N GLY A 407 19.23 4.89 -0.82
CA GLY A 407 18.25 5.69 -0.08
C GLY A 407 17.59 6.75 -0.93
N LEU A 408 16.26 6.86 -0.83
CA LEU A 408 15.50 8.05 -1.22
C LEU A 408 15.33 8.96 0.00
N PRO A 409 15.31 10.28 -0.18
CA PRO A 409 14.93 11.20 0.90
C PRO A 409 13.46 10.97 1.27
N GLY A 410 13.18 11.05 2.57
CA GLY A 410 11.86 10.70 3.09
C GLY A 410 11.74 9.19 3.29
N GLY A 411 10.66 8.71 3.79
CA GLY A 411 10.47 7.28 3.98
C GLY A 411 9.20 7.04 4.72
N GLY A 412 8.46 6.08 4.33
CA GLY A 412 7.24 5.54 4.89
C GLY A 412 7.09 4.14 4.39
N GLU A 413 7.79 3.80 3.29
CA GLU A 413 7.72 2.47 2.69
C GLU A 413 9.10 1.94 2.31
N PHE A 414 9.21 0.61 2.17
CA PHE A 414 10.42 -0.07 1.70
C PHE A 414 10.11 -1.16 0.69
N LEU A 415 11.10 -1.47 -0.15
CA LEU A 415 11.19 -2.68 -0.96
C LEU A 415 12.56 -3.31 -0.70
N ALA A 416 12.57 -4.60 -0.40
CA ALA A 416 13.76 -5.35 -0.02
C ALA A 416 13.84 -6.69 -0.76
N GLU A 417 15.04 -7.14 -1.12
CA GLU A 417 15.32 -8.43 -1.73
C GLU A 417 16.31 -9.20 -0.86
N PHE A 418 15.94 -10.41 -0.51
CA PHE A 418 16.80 -11.36 0.19
C PHE A 418 17.26 -12.48 -0.73
N ASN A 419 18.50 -12.91 -0.54
CA ASN A 419 18.97 -14.13 -1.18
C ASN A 419 18.16 -15.36 -0.72
N PRO A 420 18.20 -16.51 -1.44
CA PRO A 420 17.37 -17.69 -1.15
C PRO A 420 17.59 -18.30 0.26
N SER A 421 18.70 -17.98 0.92
CA SER A 421 19.04 -18.43 2.28
C SER A 421 18.64 -17.43 3.38
N GLY A 422 18.12 -16.28 3.07
CA GLY A 422 17.74 -15.23 4.04
C GLY A 422 18.92 -14.62 4.80
N SER A 423 20.16 -14.85 4.34
CA SER A 423 21.39 -14.44 5.03
C SER A 423 21.93 -13.09 4.57
N ALA A 424 21.45 -12.56 3.45
CA ALA A 424 21.90 -11.31 2.88
C ALA A 424 20.76 -10.53 2.24
N LEU A 425 20.76 -9.21 2.47
CA LEU A 425 19.96 -8.25 1.75
C LEU A 425 20.69 -7.91 0.45
N LEU A 426 20.10 -8.31 -0.71
CA LEU A 426 20.68 -8.05 -2.04
C LEU A 426 20.32 -6.67 -2.55
N TYR A 427 19.10 -6.23 -2.25
CA TYR A 427 18.56 -4.93 -2.61
C TYR A 427 17.70 -4.39 -1.47
N GLY A 428 17.75 -3.09 -1.25
CA GLY A 428 16.92 -2.42 -0.27
C GLY A 428 16.80 -0.94 -0.60
N ILE A 429 15.56 -0.46 -0.74
CA ILE A 429 15.27 0.97 -0.92
C ILE A 429 14.22 1.41 0.08
N ARG A 430 14.27 2.69 0.43
CA ARG A 430 13.16 3.41 1.06
C ARG A 430 12.47 4.28 0.03
N ALA A 431 11.17 4.33 0.09
CA ALA A 431 10.33 5.13 -0.79
C ALA A 431 9.31 5.92 0.04
N PRO A 432 8.83 7.07 -0.46
CA PRO A 432 7.78 7.81 0.21
C PRO A 432 6.48 6.99 0.36
N ALA A 433 5.64 7.38 1.31
CA ALA A 433 4.38 6.69 1.59
C ALA A 433 3.45 6.62 0.36
N ASN A 434 2.71 5.52 0.22
CA ASN A 434 1.77 5.21 -0.86
C ASN A 434 2.41 5.00 -2.26
N SER A 435 3.71 4.69 -2.33
CA SER A 435 4.42 4.50 -3.60
C SER A 435 4.51 3.04 -4.06
N LEU A 436 4.64 2.07 -3.12
CA LEU A 436 4.95 0.69 -3.50
C LEU A 436 4.50 -0.41 -2.52
N ALA A 437 4.04 -0.08 -1.30
CA ALA A 437 3.85 -1.09 -0.26
C ALA A 437 2.44 -1.67 -0.16
N ALA A 438 1.48 -1.25 -0.98
CA ALA A 438 0.12 -1.81 -0.92
C ALA A 438 0.08 -3.24 -1.45
N ALA A 439 0.82 -3.55 -2.52
CA ALA A 439 0.87 -4.89 -3.08
C ALA A 439 2.16 -5.13 -3.88
N LEU A 440 2.57 -6.40 -3.98
CA LEU A 440 3.79 -6.85 -4.62
C LEU A 440 3.52 -8.15 -5.39
N ALA A 441 4.04 -8.25 -6.62
CA ALA A 441 4.06 -9.47 -7.40
C ALA A 441 5.37 -9.59 -8.18
N VAL A 442 5.77 -10.81 -8.53
CA VAL A 442 6.92 -11.08 -9.39
C VAL A 442 6.43 -11.90 -10.58
N ASP A 443 6.78 -11.50 -11.80
CA ASP A 443 6.42 -12.26 -12.98
C ASP A 443 7.41 -13.41 -13.28
N THR A 444 7.09 -14.24 -14.25
CA THR A 444 7.93 -15.40 -14.63
C THR A 444 9.30 -15.03 -15.18
N ARG A 445 9.55 -13.77 -15.49
CA ARG A 445 10.82 -13.22 -15.96
C ARG A 445 11.66 -12.63 -14.83
N GLY A 446 11.12 -12.59 -13.60
CA GLY A 446 11.75 -11.98 -12.44
C GLY A 446 11.55 -10.45 -12.38
N VAL A 447 10.63 -9.88 -13.16
CA VAL A 447 10.27 -8.47 -13.06
C VAL A 447 9.38 -8.27 -11.85
N ILE A 448 9.70 -7.27 -11.06
CA ILE A 448 8.98 -6.91 -9.84
C ILE A 448 7.89 -5.90 -10.21
N HIS A 449 6.68 -6.17 -9.76
CA HIS A 449 5.52 -5.28 -9.92
C HIS A 449 5.09 -4.84 -8.53
N THR A 450 5.00 -3.54 -8.29
CA THR A 450 4.56 -2.96 -7.02
C THR A 450 3.40 -2.02 -7.22
N ALA A 451 2.58 -1.87 -6.19
CA ALA A 451 1.53 -0.89 -6.16
C ALA A 451 1.56 -0.08 -4.86
N GLY A 452 1.42 1.24 -4.99
CA GLY A 452 1.10 2.13 -3.88
C GLY A 452 -0.41 2.18 -3.64
N ALA A 453 -0.82 2.43 -2.41
CA ALA A 453 -2.23 2.44 -2.02
C ALA A 453 -3.08 3.42 -2.83
N THR A 454 -2.52 4.52 -3.29
CA THR A 454 -3.22 5.56 -4.05
C THR A 454 -3.23 5.36 -5.57
N GLY A 455 -2.78 4.20 -6.04
CA GLY A 455 -2.88 3.82 -7.46
C GLY A 455 -1.61 4.04 -8.28
N VAL A 456 -0.47 4.30 -7.67
CA VAL A 456 0.83 4.26 -8.37
C VAL A 456 1.23 2.82 -8.58
N LEU A 457 1.51 2.42 -9.82
CA LEU A 457 2.05 1.12 -10.20
C LEU A 457 3.48 1.30 -10.71
N SER A 458 4.38 0.42 -10.29
CA SER A 458 5.77 0.42 -10.77
C SER A 458 6.20 -0.99 -11.18
N THR A 459 7.00 -1.07 -12.23
CA THR A 459 7.74 -2.28 -12.60
C THR A 459 9.23 -2.04 -12.40
N LEU A 460 9.91 -3.01 -11.82
CA LEU A 460 11.33 -2.95 -11.50
C LEU A 460 12.01 -4.21 -11.99
N THR A 461 13.05 -4.06 -12.78
CA THR A 461 13.94 -5.17 -13.14
C THR A 461 15.07 -5.23 -12.12
N PRO A 462 15.32 -6.36 -11.45
CA PRO A 462 16.38 -6.48 -10.46
C PRO A 462 17.75 -6.45 -11.12
N SER A 463 18.20 -5.29 -11.51
CA SER A 463 19.56 -5.04 -11.96
C SER A 463 20.05 -3.75 -11.32
N LEU A 464 21.31 -3.73 -10.87
CA LEU A 464 21.99 -2.52 -10.41
C LEU A 464 22.31 -1.59 -11.60
N SER A 465 21.38 -1.47 -12.56
CA SER A 465 21.49 -0.60 -13.73
C SER A 465 21.60 0.85 -13.27
N SER A 466 22.54 1.60 -13.84
CA SER A 466 22.64 3.05 -13.68
C SER A 466 21.57 3.82 -14.45
N ALA A 467 20.60 3.13 -15.05
CA ALA A 467 19.48 3.76 -15.74
C ALA A 467 18.59 4.50 -14.76
N PRO A 468 18.04 5.65 -15.14
CA PRO A 468 17.08 6.36 -14.30
C PRO A 468 15.85 5.50 -14.00
N ARG A 469 15.41 5.51 -12.74
CA ARG A 469 14.21 4.83 -12.26
C ARG A 469 13.30 5.82 -11.59
N PHE A 470 12.07 5.87 -12.04
CA PHE A 470 11.04 6.76 -11.51
C PHE A 470 10.11 5.97 -10.58
N PHE A 471 9.82 6.48 -9.38
CA PHE A 471 8.92 5.83 -8.42
C PHE A 471 7.60 6.57 -8.26
N GLY A 472 7.53 7.85 -8.59
CA GLY A 472 6.32 8.63 -8.50
C GLY A 472 6.57 10.09 -8.18
N LEU A 473 5.48 10.85 -8.01
CA LEU A 473 5.52 12.25 -7.62
C LEU A 473 4.55 12.52 -6.47
N THR A 474 4.85 13.59 -5.73
CA THR A 474 4.01 14.10 -4.65
C THR A 474 3.82 15.60 -4.79
N ASN A 475 2.79 16.14 -4.14
CA ASN A 475 2.79 17.54 -3.76
C ASN A 475 4.01 17.82 -2.86
N ALA A 476 4.80 18.85 -3.18
CA ALA A 476 6.04 19.13 -2.45
C ALA A 476 5.83 19.56 -0.99
N ALA A 477 4.63 19.95 -0.62
CA ALA A 477 4.27 20.37 0.73
C ALA A 477 3.77 19.19 1.59
N GLY A 478 3.05 18.23 1.01
CA GLY A 478 2.34 17.20 1.76
C GLY A 478 2.96 15.81 1.76
N GLY A 479 3.53 15.39 0.67
CA GLY A 479 4.31 14.15 0.58
C GLY A 479 3.54 12.85 0.34
N SER A 480 2.23 12.86 0.09
CA SER A 480 1.52 11.65 -0.32
C SER A 480 1.63 11.39 -1.82
N PHE A 481 2.03 10.18 -2.23
CA PHE A 481 2.00 9.77 -3.63
C PHE A 481 0.55 9.59 -4.08
N GLY A 482 0.16 10.21 -5.18
CA GLY A 482 -1.23 10.16 -5.63
C GLY A 482 -1.42 10.17 -7.14
N GLY A 483 -0.37 10.38 -7.92
CA GLY A 483 -0.48 10.51 -9.37
C GLY A 483 -1.40 11.64 -9.81
N ARG A 484 -1.70 12.59 -8.91
CA ARG A 484 -2.53 13.76 -9.12
C ARG A 484 -1.70 15.01 -9.01
N LEU A 485 -2.09 16.05 -9.70
CA LEU A 485 -1.45 17.35 -9.62
C LEU A 485 -2.45 18.48 -9.92
N ALA A 486 -2.22 19.65 -9.34
CA ALA A 486 -2.96 20.85 -9.65
C ALA A 486 -2.12 21.84 -10.49
N PRO A 487 -2.76 22.68 -11.30
CA PRO A 487 -2.07 23.74 -12.04
C PRO A 487 -1.32 24.69 -11.10
N GLY A 488 -0.06 24.96 -11.40
CA GLY A 488 0.81 25.81 -10.58
C GLY A 488 1.33 25.15 -9.30
N GLU A 489 1.02 23.89 -9.04
CA GLU A 489 1.50 23.14 -7.87
C GLU A 489 3.03 22.97 -7.89
N VAL A 490 3.67 23.12 -6.74
CA VAL A 490 5.06 22.67 -6.58
C VAL A 490 5.05 21.17 -6.30
N ILE A 491 5.68 20.40 -7.18
CA ILE A 491 5.74 18.95 -7.12
C ILE A 491 7.15 18.46 -6.79
N SER A 492 7.24 17.32 -6.09
CA SER A 492 8.47 16.56 -5.90
C SER A 492 8.37 15.24 -6.65
N ILE A 493 9.31 14.99 -7.56
CA ILE A 493 9.45 13.76 -8.32
C ILE A 493 10.57 12.93 -7.68
N TYR A 494 10.31 11.66 -7.38
CA TYR A 494 11.26 10.77 -6.73
C TYR A 494 11.64 9.59 -7.60
N GLY A 495 12.91 9.15 -7.46
CA GLY A 495 13.45 8.02 -8.19
C GLY A 495 14.92 7.77 -7.88
N LEU A 496 15.58 6.94 -8.68
CA LEU A 496 17.02 6.70 -8.64
C LEU A 496 17.64 7.12 -9.97
N HIS A 497 18.85 7.66 -9.93
CA HIS A 497 19.60 8.12 -11.11
C HIS A 497 18.84 9.14 -11.97
N LEU A 498 17.93 9.94 -11.37
CA LEU A 498 17.07 10.89 -12.08
C LEU A 498 17.86 12.02 -12.75
N GLY A 499 18.90 12.52 -12.08
CA GLY A 499 19.65 13.69 -12.54
C GLY A 499 21.05 13.76 -11.95
N ALA A 500 21.52 14.97 -11.71
CA ALA A 500 22.89 15.24 -11.23
C ALA A 500 23.23 14.50 -9.94
N ALA A 501 24.40 13.86 -9.89
CA ALA A 501 24.91 13.20 -8.67
C ALA A 501 25.18 14.22 -7.55
N THR A 502 25.62 15.43 -7.90
CA THR A 502 25.70 16.55 -6.97
C THR A 502 24.43 17.38 -7.10
N PRO A 503 23.66 17.58 -6.01
CA PRO A 503 22.42 18.34 -6.05
C PRO A 503 22.63 19.76 -6.60
N VAL A 504 21.68 20.22 -7.42
CA VAL A 504 21.65 21.55 -8.01
C VAL A 504 20.35 22.24 -7.65
N SER A 505 20.44 23.41 -7.02
CA SER A 505 19.27 24.28 -6.76
C SER A 505 19.22 25.40 -7.79
N ALA A 506 18.01 25.73 -8.23
CA ALA A 506 17.79 26.85 -9.12
C ALA A 506 17.85 28.20 -8.39
N ALA A 507 18.13 29.23 -9.17
CA ALA A 507 17.93 30.63 -8.77
C ALA A 507 17.10 31.34 -9.84
N PHE A 508 16.34 32.35 -9.43
CA PHE A 508 15.66 33.20 -10.39
C PHE A 508 16.67 33.95 -11.27
N ASN A 509 16.39 33.99 -12.57
CA ASN A 509 17.18 34.79 -13.50
C ASN A 509 16.90 36.29 -13.33
N SER A 510 17.59 37.16 -14.08
CA SER A 510 17.41 38.62 -14.00
C SER A 510 16.01 39.12 -14.37
N ALA A 511 15.21 38.31 -15.05
CA ALA A 511 13.81 38.58 -15.37
C ALA A 511 12.84 38.00 -14.32
N GLY A 512 13.34 37.36 -13.26
CA GLY A 512 12.56 36.81 -12.17
C GLY A 512 11.92 35.46 -12.47
N PHE A 513 12.52 34.64 -13.36
CA PHE A 513 12.02 33.30 -13.71
C PHE A 513 12.97 32.20 -13.28
N LEU A 514 12.40 31.05 -12.87
CA LEU A 514 13.12 29.80 -12.72
C LEU A 514 13.47 29.19 -14.10
N PRO A 515 14.56 28.43 -14.20
CA PRO A 515 14.92 27.71 -15.43
C PRO A 515 13.99 26.51 -15.65
N THR A 516 13.76 26.16 -16.92
CA THR A 516 13.11 24.90 -17.33
C THR A 516 14.13 23.77 -17.57
N THR A 517 15.43 24.10 -17.59
CA THR A 517 16.52 23.12 -17.66
C THR A 517 17.47 23.36 -16.49
N LEU A 518 17.75 22.33 -15.67
CA LEU A 518 18.61 22.43 -14.48
C LEU A 518 19.45 21.16 -14.38
N GLY A 519 20.77 21.33 -14.20
CA GLY A 519 21.69 20.18 -14.12
C GLY A 519 21.70 19.29 -15.37
N GLY A 520 21.30 19.83 -16.53
CA GLY A 520 21.19 19.10 -17.80
C GLY A 520 19.89 18.31 -17.97
N LEU A 521 18.95 18.46 -17.02
CA LEU A 521 17.63 17.80 -17.05
C LEU A 521 16.53 18.80 -17.39
N GLU A 522 15.53 18.33 -18.15
CA GLU A 522 14.25 19.00 -18.40
C GLU A 522 13.12 18.06 -17.99
N VAL A 523 12.08 18.60 -17.37
CA VAL A 523 10.81 17.90 -17.09
C VAL A 523 9.72 18.60 -17.87
N SER A 524 8.90 17.85 -18.60
CA SER A 524 7.72 18.39 -19.26
C SER A 524 6.46 17.63 -18.88
N ILE A 525 5.36 18.37 -18.72
CA ILE A 525 4.03 17.81 -18.40
C ILE A 525 3.13 18.12 -19.60
N ASN A 526 2.59 17.08 -20.22
CA ASN A 526 1.82 17.17 -21.46
C ASN A 526 2.53 17.98 -22.57
N GLY A 527 3.87 17.85 -22.63
CA GLY A 527 4.72 18.55 -23.58
C GLY A 527 5.11 19.99 -23.21
N THR A 528 4.55 20.56 -22.12
CA THR A 528 4.92 21.88 -21.61
C THR A 528 6.08 21.75 -20.63
N PRO A 529 7.24 22.41 -20.84
CA PRO A 529 8.36 22.37 -19.90
C PRO A 529 8.00 22.97 -18.55
N ALA A 530 8.28 22.23 -17.47
CA ALA A 530 8.03 22.66 -16.10
C ALA A 530 9.23 23.45 -15.54
N PRO A 531 9.03 24.60 -14.89
CA PRO A 531 10.10 25.30 -14.17
C PRO A 531 10.68 24.45 -13.05
N LEU A 532 12.01 24.36 -12.95
CA LEU A 532 12.73 23.53 -12.00
C LEU A 532 13.26 24.35 -10.83
N LEU A 533 13.11 23.82 -9.59
CA LEU A 533 13.63 24.38 -8.36
C LEU A 533 14.88 23.62 -7.87
N TYR A 534 14.89 22.30 -8.06
CA TYR A 534 15.92 21.41 -7.52
C TYR A 534 16.05 20.15 -8.34
N VAL A 535 17.27 19.69 -8.56
CA VAL A 535 17.57 18.42 -9.24
C VAL A 535 18.69 17.70 -8.51
N SER A 536 18.48 16.43 -8.19
CA SER A 536 19.47 15.50 -7.68
C SER A 536 19.33 14.13 -8.36
N SER A 537 20.15 13.16 -7.96
CA SER A 537 20.04 11.79 -8.43
C SER A 537 18.77 11.07 -7.92
N THR A 538 18.11 11.62 -6.89
CA THR A 538 16.96 10.95 -6.23
C THR A 538 15.69 11.80 -6.16
N GLN A 539 15.79 13.11 -6.43
CA GLN A 539 14.66 14.02 -6.30
C GLN A 539 14.77 15.17 -7.31
N ILE A 540 13.63 15.54 -7.88
CA ILE A 540 13.46 16.74 -8.70
C ILE A 540 12.28 17.52 -8.13
N ASN A 541 12.43 18.84 -7.90
CA ASN A 541 11.31 19.70 -7.56
C ASN A 541 11.01 20.63 -8.74
N ALA A 542 9.76 20.65 -9.16
CA ALA A 542 9.29 21.42 -10.31
C ALA A 542 7.97 22.14 -10.00
N VAL A 543 7.59 23.09 -10.85
CA VAL A 543 6.28 23.73 -10.81
C VAL A 543 5.42 23.18 -11.94
N ALA A 544 4.25 22.64 -11.64
CA ALA A 544 3.29 22.17 -12.64
C ALA A 544 2.79 23.36 -13.48
N PRO A 545 2.77 23.28 -14.82
CA PRO A 545 2.32 24.37 -15.68
C PRO A 545 0.88 24.82 -15.39
N ILE A 546 0.63 26.11 -15.43
CA ILE A 546 -0.70 26.71 -15.15
C ILE A 546 -1.70 26.36 -16.24
N GLU A 547 -1.25 26.17 -17.48
CA GLU A 547 -2.08 25.80 -18.63
C GLU A 547 -2.83 24.49 -18.43
N LEU A 548 -2.37 23.62 -17.52
CA LEU A 548 -3.06 22.40 -17.12
C LEU A 548 -4.46 22.66 -16.55
N GLY A 549 -4.75 23.90 -16.08
CA GLY A 549 -6.06 24.26 -15.55
C GLY A 549 -7.24 24.07 -16.51
N GLY A 550 -6.97 24.03 -17.83
CA GLY A 550 -7.97 23.69 -18.84
C GLY A 550 -8.21 22.19 -19.02
N LEU A 551 -7.43 21.35 -18.38
CA LEU A 551 -7.43 19.88 -18.51
C LEU A 551 -7.90 19.18 -17.22
N ALA A 552 -8.58 19.90 -16.32
CA ALA A 552 -9.04 19.32 -15.06
C ALA A 552 -9.94 18.09 -15.31
N GLY A 553 -9.60 16.98 -14.69
CA GLY A 553 -10.24 15.67 -14.89
C GLY A 553 -9.61 14.82 -16.01
N ASP A 554 -8.72 15.38 -16.82
CA ASP A 554 -8.02 14.65 -17.88
C ASP A 554 -6.70 14.04 -17.38
N SER A 555 -6.28 12.95 -18.03
CA SER A 555 -4.95 12.38 -17.83
C SER A 555 -3.93 13.12 -18.69
N VAL A 556 -2.84 13.56 -18.09
CA VAL A 556 -1.69 14.15 -18.77
C VAL A 556 -0.44 13.29 -18.59
N GLN A 557 0.56 13.53 -19.42
CA GLN A 557 1.77 12.73 -19.46
C GLN A 557 2.97 13.54 -18.97
N LEU A 558 3.72 12.97 -18.01
CA LEU A 558 5.00 13.51 -17.55
C LEU A 558 6.13 12.84 -18.35
N THR A 559 7.04 13.64 -18.89
CA THR A 559 8.25 13.16 -19.57
C THR A 559 9.49 13.87 -19.01
N MET A 560 10.63 13.17 -19.04
CA MET A 560 11.92 13.72 -18.63
C MET A 560 12.92 13.57 -19.78
N SER A 561 13.58 14.66 -20.16
CA SER A 561 14.59 14.67 -21.21
C SER A 561 15.93 14.12 -20.71
N GLY A 562 16.67 13.48 -21.60
CA GLY A 562 18.00 12.90 -21.31
C GLY A 562 17.97 11.51 -20.67
N ALA A 563 16.82 10.98 -20.33
CA ALA A 563 16.60 9.61 -19.91
C ALA A 563 15.44 9.02 -20.70
N ALA A 564 15.60 7.81 -21.23
CA ALA A 564 14.52 7.07 -21.88
C ALA A 564 13.56 6.51 -20.81
N LEU A 565 12.94 7.38 -20.02
CA LEU A 565 11.91 6.98 -19.08
C LEU A 565 10.57 6.92 -19.81
N PRO A 566 9.78 5.85 -19.57
CA PRO A 566 8.41 5.80 -20.04
C PRO A 566 7.60 6.98 -19.49
N PRO A 567 6.66 7.53 -20.27
CA PRO A 567 5.82 8.62 -19.77
C PRO A 567 4.96 8.16 -18.59
N PHE A 568 4.97 8.92 -17.52
CA PHE A 568 4.11 8.69 -16.35
C PHE A 568 2.78 9.41 -16.54
N ARG A 569 1.67 8.70 -16.39
CA ARG A 569 0.33 9.29 -16.48
C ARG A 569 -0.06 9.93 -15.15
N LEU A 570 -0.62 11.13 -15.24
CA LEU A 570 -1.08 11.94 -14.12
C LEU A 570 -2.51 12.40 -14.39
N VAL A 571 -3.29 12.60 -13.33
CA VAL A 571 -4.61 13.22 -13.41
C VAL A 571 -4.50 14.66 -12.94
N VAL A 572 -5.05 15.59 -13.71
CA VAL A 572 -5.11 17.00 -13.32
C VAL A 572 -6.36 17.24 -12.49
N ASP A 573 -6.18 17.72 -11.28
CA ASP A 573 -7.27 18.25 -10.44
C ASP A 573 -7.31 19.77 -10.48
N SER A 574 -8.47 20.35 -10.21
CA SER A 574 -8.61 21.81 -10.15
C SER A 574 -7.81 22.42 -8.99
N ALA A 575 -7.63 21.66 -7.90
CA ALA A 575 -6.81 21.97 -6.75
C ALA A 575 -6.46 20.71 -5.96
N GLU A 576 -5.22 20.63 -5.47
CA GLU A 576 -4.69 19.61 -4.53
C GLU A 576 -3.90 20.33 -3.43
N PRO A 577 -4.58 21.12 -2.56
CA PRO A 577 -3.91 22.03 -1.63
C PRO A 577 -3.21 21.27 -0.49
N GLU A 578 -1.95 21.59 -0.25
CA GLU A 578 -1.15 21.07 0.85
C GLU A 578 -0.35 22.17 1.53
N VAL A 579 -0.22 22.09 2.86
CA VAL A 579 0.58 23.00 3.67
C VAL A 579 1.99 22.46 3.83
N PHE A 580 3.01 23.30 3.60
CA PHE A 580 4.41 22.92 3.87
C PHE A 580 4.59 22.63 5.36
N ARG A 581 5.04 21.41 5.66
CA ARG A 581 5.16 20.90 7.03
C ARG A 581 6.39 20.02 7.23
N ASN A 582 6.78 19.88 8.48
CA ASN A 582 7.81 18.97 8.93
C ASN A 582 7.27 17.53 9.06
N ALA A 583 8.15 16.56 9.27
CA ALA A 583 7.79 15.16 9.45
C ALA A 583 6.87 14.91 10.68
N ASP A 584 6.96 15.76 11.70
CA ASP A 584 6.09 15.73 12.89
C ASP A 584 4.71 16.38 12.68
N ARG A 585 4.37 16.73 11.43
CA ARG A 585 3.17 17.46 10.99
C ARG A 585 3.09 18.92 11.47
N SER A 586 4.14 19.46 12.09
CA SER A 586 4.18 20.90 12.37
C SER A 586 4.29 21.69 11.07
N ALA A 587 3.46 22.70 10.89
CA ALA A 587 3.53 23.58 9.73
C ALA A 587 4.87 24.35 9.70
N ALA A 588 5.41 24.58 8.51
CA ALA A 588 6.42 25.60 8.30
C ALA A 588 5.74 26.97 8.52
N ALA A 589 5.88 27.54 9.70
CA ALA A 589 5.11 28.69 10.13
C ALA A 589 5.99 29.80 10.75
N ILE A 590 5.52 31.05 10.60
CA ILE A 590 6.11 32.23 11.23
C ILE A 590 5.08 32.86 12.15
N ASN A 591 5.50 33.17 13.38
CA ASN A 591 4.73 33.88 14.37
C ASN A 591 4.48 35.34 13.95
N GLN A 592 3.52 35.99 14.58
CA GLN A 592 3.15 37.39 14.29
C GLN A 592 4.32 38.37 14.49
N ASP A 593 5.31 38.04 15.34
CA ASP A 593 6.50 38.87 15.58
C ASP A 593 7.65 38.57 14.57
N GLY A 594 7.41 37.76 13.56
CA GLY A 594 8.37 37.42 12.51
C GLY A 594 9.33 36.27 12.88
N THR A 595 9.19 35.66 14.06
CA THR A 595 10.03 34.53 14.48
C THR A 595 9.47 33.20 13.98
N VAL A 596 10.34 32.18 13.82
CA VAL A 596 9.91 30.84 13.40
C VAL A 596 9.09 30.17 14.51
N ASN A 597 7.91 29.64 14.15
CA ASN A 597 7.08 28.87 15.07
C ASN A 597 7.70 27.51 15.37
N SER A 598 7.74 27.14 16.62
CA SER A 598 8.24 25.84 17.09
C SER A 598 7.73 25.53 18.48
N SER A 599 7.95 24.30 18.99
CA SER A 599 7.63 23.91 20.37
C SER A 599 8.38 24.75 21.42
N THR A 600 9.58 25.25 21.07
CA THR A 600 10.38 26.14 21.93
C THR A 600 10.10 27.63 21.72
N ASN A 601 9.41 27.99 20.67
CA ASN A 601 8.99 29.35 20.34
C ASN A 601 7.54 29.37 19.79
N PRO A 602 6.56 29.04 20.63
CA PRO A 602 5.16 28.91 20.21
C PRO A 602 4.51 30.29 19.95
N ALA A 603 3.52 30.32 19.07
CA ALA A 603 2.65 31.49 18.86
C ALA A 603 1.82 31.76 20.12
N LYS A 604 1.46 33.03 20.36
CA LYS A 604 0.48 33.37 21.40
C LYS A 604 -0.94 33.00 20.94
N ALA A 605 -1.74 32.43 21.82
CA ALA A 605 -3.16 32.17 21.54
C ALA A 605 -3.86 33.47 21.03
N GLY A 606 -4.61 33.32 19.94
CA GLY A 606 -5.30 34.45 19.29
C GLY A 606 -4.41 35.36 18.43
N SER A 607 -3.09 35.10 18.31
CA SER A 607 -2.23 35.84 17.39
C SER A 607 -2.37 35.33 15.96
N ILE A 608 -1.83 36.10 15.01
CA ILE A 608 -1.75 35.67 13.60
C ILE A 608 -0.48 34.86 13.38
N VAL A 609 -0.61 33.75 12.66
CA VAL A 609 0.54 33.01 12.10
C VAL A 609 0.47 33.01 10.59
N SER A 610 1.65 32.97 9.95
CA SER A 610 1.81 32.82 8.51
C SER A 610 2.29 31.40 8.20
N ILE A 611 1.58 30.70 7.31
CA ILE A 611 1.96 29.40 6.76
C ILE A 611 2.05 29.48 5.24
N TRP A 612 2.66 28.49 4.62
CA TRP A 612 2.75 28.38 3.17
C TRP A 612 2.11 27.09 2.68
N ALA A 613 1.49 27.16 1.51
CA ALA A 613 0.82 26.05 0.85
C ALA A 613 1.10 26.07 -0.66
N THR A 614 0.86 24.96 -1.32
CA THR A 614 0.85 24.84 -2.79
C THR A 614 -0.31 23.97 -3.25
N GLY A 615 -0.57 23.87 -4.58
CA GLY A 615 -1.68 23.08 -5.11
C GLY A 615 -3.06 23.71 -4.95
N VAL A 616 -3.17 25.00 -4.66
CA VAL A 616 -4.45 25.69 -4.46
C VAL A 616 -5.23 25.95 -5.76
N GLY A 617 -4.71 25.50 -6.90
CA GLY A 617 -5.34 25.61 -8.21
C GLY A 617 -4.93 26.85 -9.03
N SER A 618 -5.25 26.81 -10.32
CA SER A 618 -4.91 27.87 -11.28
C SER A 618 -5.78 29.11 -11.10
N GLY A 619 -5.20 30.25 -11.40
CA GLY A 619 -5.97 31.49 -11.63
C GLY A 619 -5.99 32.48 -10.51
N THR A 620 -5.24 32.27 -9.45
CA THR A 620 -5.26 33.15 -8.29
C THR A 620 -4.40 34.41 -8.46
N LEU A 621 -3.35 34.41 -9.30
CA LEU A 621 -2.38 35.51 -9.28
C LEU A 621 -2.02 36.11 -10.63
N GLY A 622 -2.46 35.52 -11.77
CA GLY A 622 -2.16 36.05 -13.13
C GLY A 622 -0.67 36.08 -13.50
N LEU A 623 0.17 35.30 -12.81
CA LEU A 623 1.60 35.21 -13.03
C LEU A 623 1.92 34.03 -13.95
N ALA A 624 3.03 34.12 -14.71
CA ALA A 624 3.52 33.03 -15.55
C ALA A 624 4.20 31.93 -14.74
N ASP A 625 4.36 30.75 -15.35
CA ASP A 625 5.05 29.61 -14.77
C ASP A 625 6.50 29.95 -14.36
N GLY A 626 6.87 29.54 -13.18
CA GLY A 626 8.21 29.79 -12.63
C GLY A 626 8.51 31.26 -12.31
N GLN A 627 7.56 32.18 -12.43
CA GLN A 627 7.76 33.59 -12.12
C GLN A 627 7.83 33.83 -10.62
N GLN A 628 8.79 34.67 -10.20
CA GLN A 628 8.90 35.12 -8.81
C GLN A 628 7.77 36.08 -8.44
N GLN A 629 7.15 35.88 -7.31
CA GLN A 629 6.16 36.78 -6.74
C GLN A 629 6.87 37.95 -6.06
N THR A 630 6.61 39.18 -6.51
CA THR A 630 7.30 40.38 -6.02
C THR A 630 6.47 41.19 -5.04
N ALA A 631 5.15 40.99 -5.00
CA ALA A 631 4.23 41.72 -4.15
C ALA A 631 3.15 40.81 -3.56
N ALA A 632 2.64 41.15 -2.38
CA ALA A 632 1.48 40.48 -1.80
C ALA A 632 0.22 40.83 -2.60
N GLN A 633 -0.47 39.81 -3.09
CA GLN A 633 -1.77 39.93 -3.80
C GLN A 633 -2.72 38.88 -3.28
N PRO A 634 -3.86 39.23 -2.67
CA PRO A 634 -4.89 38.28 -2.32
C PRO A 634 -5.38 37.54 -3.57
N GLY A 635 -5.55 36.22 -3.48
CA GLY A 635 -5.92 35.45 -4.66
C GLY A 635 -6.35 33.99 -4.40
N CYS A 636 -6.32 33.54 -3.14
CA CYS A 636 -6.78 32.21 -2.78
C CYS A 636 -8.06 32.30 -1.94
N ALA A 637 -9.09 31.55 -2.32
CA ALA A 637 -10.28 31.33 -1.50
C ALA A 637 -10.04 30.24 -0.43
N CYS A 638 -8.85 30.26 0.18
CA CYS A 638 -8.42 29.27 1.15
C CYS A 638 -9.19 29.39 2.47
N ILE A 639 -9.61 28.29 3.05
CA ILE A 639 -10.28 28.20 4.35
C ILE A 639 -9.46 27.26 5.23
N ILE A 640 -9.21 27.67 6.47
CA ILE A 640 -8.57 26.82 7.50
C ILE A 640 -9.66 26.26 8.40
N HIS A 641 -9.73 24.96 8.55
CA HIS A 641 -10.64 24.31 9.48
C HIS A 641 -9.91 23.92 10.76
N ASN A 642 -10.39 24.41 11.91
CA ASN A 642 -9.88 24.01 13.22
C ASN A 642 -10.59 22.72 13.66
N LEU A 643 -9.84 21.64 13.77
CA LEU A 643 -10.37 20.31 14.09
C LEU A 643 -10.94 20.21 15.50
N ASN A 644 -10.26 20.81 16.48
CA ASN A 644 -10.63 20.67 17.88
C ASN A 644 -11.89 21.47 18.22
N GLN A 645 -12.09 22.60 17.51
CA GLN A 645 -13.24 23.48 17.69
C GLN A 645 -14.35 23.23 16.67
N ASN A 646 -14.10 22.37 15.66
CA ASN A 646 -14.98 22.11 14.52
C ASN A 646 -15.47 23.42 13.87
N LYS A 647 -14.53 24.31 13.53
CA LYS A 647 -14.83 25.67 13.07
C LYS A 647 -13.94 26.08 11.91
N ASP A 648 -14.57 26.69 10.91
CA ASP A 648 -13.87 27.35 9.81
C ASP A 648 -13.30 28.71 10.22
N ILE A 649 -12.07 28.95 9.82
CA ILE A 649 -11.35 30.22 10.01
C ILE A 649 -11.10 30.80 8.61
N ILE A 650 -11.63 31.99 8.37
CA ILE A 650 -11.33 32.76 7.17
C ILE A 650 -9.99 33.47 7.43
N PRO A 651 -8.93 33.18 6.63
CA PRO A 651 -7.64 33.82 6.80
C PRO A 651 -7.73 35.36 6.65
N ALA A 652 -6.92 36.05 7.43
CA ALA A 652 -6.73 37.50 7.27
C ALA A 652 -6.05 37.87 5.94
N TYR A 653 -5.26 36.93 5.42
CA TYR A 653 -4.64 37.01 4.10
C TYR A 653 -4.47 35.57 3.53
N ALA A 654 -4.78 35.41 2.26
CA ALA A 654 -4.44 34.21 1.49
C ALA A 654 -4.15 34.62 0.04
N GLY A 655 -2.93 34.31 -0.45
CA GLY A 655 -2.52 34.74 -1.78
C GLY A 655 -1.01 34.69 -2.02
N ALA A 656 -0.51 35.57 -2.88
CA ALA A 656 0.88 35.60 -3.27
C ALA A 656 1.84 35.61 -2.07
N ALA A 657 2.90 34.79 -2.13
CA ALA A 657 3.98 34.73 -1.17
C ALA A 657 5.21 35.47 -1.73
N PRO A 658 5.44 36.76 -1.37
CA PRO A 658 6.54 37.54 -1.94
C PRO A 658 7.90 36.88 -1.74
N GLY A 659 8.71 36.83 -2.80
CA GLY A 659 10.01 36.15 -2.81
C GLY A 659 9.94 34.68 -3.24
N MET A 660 8.77 34.06 -3.21
CA MET A 660 8.55 32.68 -3.62
C MET A 660 8.19 32.57 -5.12
N VAL A 661 8.27 31.36 -5.65
CA VAL A 661 7.79 31.07 -7.02
C VAL A 661 6.27 31.12 -7.06
N ASN A 662 5.70 31.50 -8.21
CA ASN A 662 4.28 31.34 -8.50
C ASN A 662 3.87 29.86 -8.31
N GLY A 663 2.75 29.64 -7.59
CA GLY A 663 2.31 28.31 -7.14
C GLY A 663 2.49 28.06 -5.64
N VAL A 664 3.30 28.89 -4.95
CA VAL A 664 3.33 28.95 -3.49
C VAL A 664 2.45 30.09 -3.01
N VAL A 665 1.53 29.81 -2.10
CA VAL A 665 0.67 30.80 -1.47
C VAL A 665 1.01 30.97 0.01
N GLN A 666 0.89 32.19 0.51
CA GLN A 666 0.97 32.51 1.93
C GLN A 666 -0.43 32.61 2.50
N ILE A 667 -0.66 32.02 3.67
CA ILE A 667 -1.94 32.04 4.39
C ILE A 667 -1.68 32.56 5.80
N ASN A 668 -2.31 33.67 6.15
CA ASN A 668 -2.22 34.28 7.48
C ASN A 668 -3.55 34.11 8.21
N PHE A 669 -3.56 33.36 9.29
CA PHE A 669 -4.78 33.08 10.05
C PHE A 669 -4.55 33.23 11.56
N GLN A 670 -5.63 33.46 12.28
CA GLN A 670 -5.61 33.54 13.74
C GLN A 670 -5.58 32.14 14.36
N VAL A 671 -4.54 31.84 15.15
CA VAL A 671 -4.47 30.56 15.87
C VAL A 671 -5.43 30.55 17.05
N GLY A 672 -5.94 29.37 17.35
CA GLY A 672 -6.81 29.13 18.50
C GLY A 672 -6.07 29.00 19.81
N ILE A 673 -6.41 27.98 20.57
CA ILE A 673 -5.79 27.65 21.87
C ILE A 673 -4.72 26.58 21.71
N PHE A 674 -3.97 26.34 22.76
CA PHE A 674 -2.95 25.30 22.82
C PHE A 674 -3.47 23.91 22.37
N GLY A 675 -2.72 23.24 21.53
CA GLY A 675 -3.00 21.89 21.07
C GLY A 675 -4.00 21.77 19.91
N ASP A 676 -4.39 22.88 19.28
CA ASP A 676 -5.27 22.85 18.12
C ASP A 676 -4.56 22.23 16.89
N ALA A 677 -5.30 21.40 16.15
CA ALA A 677 -4.93 20.89 14.84
C ALA A 677 -5.82 21.51 13.77
N TYR A 678 -5.28 21.66 12.56
CA TYR A 678 -5.92 22.39 11.48
C TYR A 678 -5.88 21.61 10.17
N PHE A 679 -6.87 21.84 9.30
CA PHE A 679 -6.87 21.49 7.89
C PHE A 679 -6.85 22.75 7.02
N LEU A 680 -6.19 22.66 5.88
CA LEU A 680 -6.51 23.50 4.74
C LEU A 680 -7.66 22.83 3.96
N ALA A 681 -8.75 23.54 3.71
CA ALA A 681 -9.92 22.99 3.02
C ALA A 681 -9.51 22.42 1.64
N GLY A 682 -9.87 21.15 1.39
CA GLY A 682 -9.45 20.38 0.22
C GLY A 682 -8.16 19.57 0.40
N SER A 683 -7.36 19.82 1.46
CA SER A 683 -6.20 19.01 1.77
C SER A 683 -6.62 17.64 2.34
N PRO A 684 -5.94 16.53 1.96
CA PRO A 684 -6.17 15.24 2.59
C PRO A 684 -5.59 15.14 4.00
N ASP A 685 -4.71 16.07 4.39
CA ASP A 685 -3.91 15.98 5.61
C ASP A 685 -4.07 17.19 6.54
N TRP A 686 -3.96 16.90 7.85
CA TRP A 686 -3.94 17.94 8.88
C TRP A 686 -2.52 18.43 9.21
N PHE A 687 -2.41 19.61 9.78
CA PHE A 687 -1.17 20.18 10.28
C PHE A 687 -1.36 20.78 11.68
N ALA A 688 -0.27 20.95 12.41
CA ALA A 688 -0.24 21.58 13.71
C ALA A 688 0.54 22.89 13.67
N VAL A 689 0.16 23.83 14.54
CA VAL A 689 0.93 25.04 14.83
C VAL A 689 1.19 25.06 16.33
N SER A 690 2.44 25.30 16.74
CA SER A 690 2.77 25.40 18.17
C SER A 690 2.18 26.69 18.74
N VAL A 691 1.31 26.58 19.74
CA VAL A 691 0.64 27.70 20.42
C VAL A 691 0.94 27.64 21.92
N ALA A 692 1.32 28.77 22.51
CA ALA A 692 1.55 28.85 23.95
C ALA A 692 0.24 28.64 24.73
N PRO A 693 0.32 27.98 25.91
CA PRO A 693 -0.84 27.74 26.77
C PRO A 693 -1.52 29.03 27.22
#